data_943b9cee2c24d00000d2c633a49e8202
#
_entry.id   943b9cee2c24d00000d2c633a49e8202
#
_cell.length_a   1.000
_cell.length_b   1.000
_cell.length_c   1.000
_cell.angle_alpha   90.00
_cell.angle_beta   90.00
_cell.angle_gamma   90.00
#
_symmetry.space_group_name_H-M   'P 1'
#
loop_
_entity.id
_entity.type
_entity.pdbx_description
1 polymer ?
#
loop_
_entity_poly.entity_id
_entity_poly.type
_entity_poly.pdbx_seq_one_letter_code
_entity_poly.pdbx_strand_id
1 'polypeptide(L)'
;MKKQILPLLALRGKMVYPNTSVYFEVSRPKSMAALEQAVNHEQQIFLVNQIDPSIDKPDQEDLYTVGTIAKILQMVKAGQGVLRVFVEGQTRARISSYTEVDGCVKVEVEELPYTGYPETPVEEEAFFRMLEEGAEEFSEKNPGFFAPQLQKAIDERDLRSLVSELASQLPFELGKKQQILEESDIKQQIQSLLAILTEEVEISIIRNELAEKVKKNVDKNQKDYLLREQQKVIREELGEEDIVSEADEYLEKCEKLKASKEVKDKIKKEIKRYKKMPPIAAESTMTKNYIETMLEMPWNKVSRDSKSLEKAMEILEEDHYGLKKVKERILDYLAVRFLTKKGETPILCLVGPPGTGKTSIARSIARALNKKYVRISLGGVRDEAEIRGHRKTYVGAMPGRIAEGIRQAGVKNPVMLLDEVDKVSSDYKGDTASALLEVLDGEQNINFRDHYLEVPMDLSEVFFIATANDLSPIPKPLLDRMEIIELSSYTENEKFHIAENYLIKKQRKLSGLTKKQVSISEEVVREVIHSYTREAGVRNLERTIGQLMHKAARKIVEGEKEVDIKKKSLKELLGPAPFEDEDENLKPQIGVVRGLAWTSVGGDTLSIEVNVMPGKGKMELTGCMGDVMKESAQIGLSYVRSIAESYGIDSGYFEKHDIHLHIPEGAVPKDGPSAGITMALAILSAITEIPVRGDIAMTGEITLRGKVLPIGGLKEKLLAAKIVGVKEVLVPARNKRNVAELDEEIISGLKITYVEDMNEVIEHAMKK
;
A
#
# COMPACT_ATOMS: atom_id res chain seq x y z
N MET A 1 -18.48 -7.89 42.14
CA MET A 1 -17.97 -7.10 40.98
C MET A 1 -16.56 -7.59 40.69
N LYS A 2 -16.23 -7.81 39.43
CA LYS A 2 -14.94 -8.38 39.03
C LYS A 2 -13.91 -7.26 39.01
N LYS A 3 -12.87 -7.40 39.82
CA LYS A 3 -11.77 -6.43 39.87
C LYS A 3 -10.63 -6.90 38.96
N GLN A 4 -10.10 -6.00 38.14
CA GLN A 4 -9.01 -6.29 37.22
C GLN A 4 -7.97 -5.17 37.28
N ILE A 5 -6.71 -5.53 37.06
CA ILE A 5 -5.63 -4.54 36.96
C ILE A 5 -5.25 -4.42 35.48
N LEU A 6 -5.48 -3.26 34.91
CA LEU A 6 -5.26 -3.02 33.48
C LEU A 6 -4.34 -1.81 33.26
N PRO A 7 -3.55 -1.78 32.19
CA PRO A 7 -2.84 -0.57 31.79
C PRO A 7 -3.83 0.52 31.38
N LEU A 8 -3.56 1.76 31.83
CA LEU A 8 -4.39 2.92 31.58
C LEU A 8 -3.86 3.70 30.39
N LEU A 9 -4.79 4.09 29.49
CA LEU A 9 -4.51 5.03 28.43
C LEU A 9 -5.49 6.20 28.46
N ALA A 10 -4.93 7.39 28.65
CA ALA A 10 -5.70 8.64 28.66
C ALA A 10 -5.98 9.12 27.22
N LEU A 11 -7.27 9.22 26.87
CA LEU A 11 -7.75 9.68 25.58
C LEU A 11 -7.95 11.20 25.58
N ARG A 12 -7.82 11.81 24.40
CA ARG A 12 -7.96 13.23 24.15
C ARG A 12 -9.16 13.48 23.22
N GLY A 13 -10.30 13.77 23.78
CA GLY A 13 -11.48 14.19 23.02
C GLY A 13 -12.20 13.11 22.19
N LYS A 14 -11.72 11.86 22.23
CA LYS A 14 -12.43 10.71 21.65
C LYS A 14 -12.95 9.81 22.75
N MET A 15 -14.22 9.44 22.66
CA MET A 15 -14.86 8.53 23.62
C MET A 15 -14.99 7.15 23.00
N VAL A 16 -14.74 6.13 23.79
CA VAL A 16 -14.96 4.72 23.43
C VAL A 16 -16.04 4.18 24.33
N TYR A 17 -17.14 3.73 23.75
CA TYR A 17 -18.22 3.07 24.47
C TYR A 17 -18.15 1.55 24.33
N PRO A 18 -18.81 0.79 25.20
CA PRO A 18 -19.00 -0.63 24.98
C PRO A 18 -19.66 -0.91 23.63
N ASN A 19 -19.22 -1.96 22.95
CA ASN A 19 -19.67 -2.39 21.61
C ASN A 19 -19.36 -1.41 20.47
N THR A 20 -18.54 -0.36 20.71
CA THR A 20 -18.10 0.54 19.64
C THR A 20 -16.64 0.29 19.27
N SER A 21 -16.34 0.48 18.00
CA SER A 21 -14.98 0.33 17.47
C SER A 21 -14.42 1.68 17.04
N VAL A 22 -13.29 2.08 17.58
CA VAL A 22 -12.71 3.42 17.37
C VAL A 22 -11.24 3.35 17.01
N TYR A 23 -10.83 4.23 16.07
CA TYR A 23 -9.43 4.49 15.76
C TYR A 23 -8.93 5.76 16.43
N PHE A 24 -7.76 5.70 17.03
CA PHE A 24 -7.05 6.89 17.51
C PHE A 24 -5.56 6.75 17.38
N GLU A 25 -4.87 7.89 17.42
CA GLU A 25 -3.41 7.96 17.31
C GLU A 25 -2.79 8.20 18.67
N VAL A 26 -1.71 7.48 18.94
CA VAL A 26 -0.98 7.54 20.20
C VAL A 26 0.49 7.90 19.92
N SER A 27 0.95 8.96 20.58
CA SER A 27 2.32 9.45 20.46
C SER A 27 3.01 9.69 21.80
N ARG A 28 2.24 9.72 22.91
CA ARG A 28 2.76 10.00 24.24
C ARG A 28 3.53 8.80 24.81
N PRO A 29 4.71 9.01 25.44
CA PRO A 29 5.51 7.89 25.97
C PRO A 29 4.75 7.00 26.99
N LYS A 30 4.01 7.61 27.95
CA LYS A 30 3.21 6.86 28.92
C LYS A 30 2.10 6.03 28.25
N SER A 31 1.45 6.56 27.22
CA SER A 31 0.42 5.86 26.47
C SER A 31 1.00 4.75 25.58
N MET A 32 2.20 4.95 25.06
CA MET A 32 2.92 3.92 24.32
C MET A 32 3.30 2.74 25.22
N ALA A 33 3.82 3.03 26.42
CA ALA A 33 4.14 2.01 27.42
C ALA A 33 2.89 1.24 27.86
N ALA A 34 1.75 1.92 28.00
CA ALA A 34 0.49 1.26 28.32
C ALA A 34 0.03 0.30 27.20
N LEU A 35 0.19 0.67 25.95
CA LEU A 35 -0.13 -0.20 24.81
C LEU A 35 0.80 -1.41 24.74
N GLU A 36 2.11 -1.23 24.93
CA GLU A 36 3.07 -2.32 24.93
C GLU A 36 2.76 -3.34 26.06
N GLN A 37 2.37 -2.85 27.22
CA GLN A 37 1.95 -3.72 28.32
C GLN A 37 0.61 -4.41 28.04
N ALA A 38 -0.35 -3.71 27.43
CA ALA A 38 -1.64 -4.29 27.07
C ALA A 38 -1.52 -5.47 26.08
N VAL A 39 -0.59 -5.40 25.15
CA VAL A 39 -0.31 -6.49 24.20
C VAL A 39 0.13 -7.77 24.94
N ASN A 40 0.85 -7.62 26.04
CA ASN A 40 1.31 -8.73 26.87
C ASN A 40 0.23 -9.25 27.86
N HIS A 41 -0.88 -8.53 28.01
CA HIS A 41 -2.00 -8.82 28.91
C HIS A 41 -3.31 -8.97 28.12
N GLU A 42 -3.50 -10.09 27.44
CA GLU A 42 -4.73 -10.46 26.73
C GLU A 42 -5.26 -9.37 25.75
N GLN A 43 -4.43 -8.39 25.37
CA GLN A 43 -4.78 -7.24 24.53
C GLN A 43 -5.86 -6.32 25.14
N GLN A 44 -6.06 -6.37 26.45
CA GLN A 44 -7.00 -5.51 27.16
C GLN A 44 -6.31 -4.25 27.69
N ILE A 45 -7.02 -3.14 27.57
CA ILE A 45 -6.57 -1.84 28.02
C ILE A 45 -7.75 -1.06 28.60
N PHE A 46 -7.49 -0.26 29.62
CA PHE A 46 -8.49 0.63 30.16
C PHE A 46 -8.35 2.02 29.56
N LEU A 47 -9.40 2.48 28.91
CA LEU A 47 -9.46 3.77 28.22
C LEU A 47 -10.29 4.75 29.04
N VAL A 48 -9.72 5.90 29.37
CA VAL A 48 -10.40 6.97 30.09
C VAL A 48 -10.08 8.32 29.47
N ASN A 49 -11.04 9.25 29.48
CA ASN A 49 -10.82 10.57 28.92
C ASN A 49 -10.21 11.54 29.93
N GLN A 50 -9.48 12.52 29.41
CA GLN A 50 -9.07 13.69 30.15
C GLN A 50 -10.28 14.61 30.33
N ILE A 51 -10.38 15.25 31.52
CA ILE A 51 -11.39 16.27 31.81
C ILE A 51 -11.14 17.48 30.91
N ASP A 52 -9.89 17.93 30.82
CA ASP A 52 -9.47 19.00 29.92
C ASP A 52 -8.54 18.43 28.83
N PRO A 53 -8.99 18.39 27.57
CA PRO A 53 -8.17 17.89 26.47
C PRO A 53 -6.92 18.73 26.16
N SER A 54 -6.80 19.95 26.69
CA SER A 54 -5.65 20.82 26.44
C SER A 54 -4.39 20.41 27.20
N ILE A 55 -4.54 19.65 28.27
CA ILE A 55 -3.42 19.21 29.14
C ILE A 55 -2.56 18.15 28.41
N ASP A 56 -1.27 18.47 28.23
CA ASP A 56 -0.35 17.55 27.53
C ASP A 56 0.07 16.33 28.36
N LYS A 57 0.21 16.51 29.68
CA LYS A 57 0.62 15.46 30.62
C LYS A 57 -0.40 15.39 31.74
N PRO A 58 -1.51 14.70 31.54
CA PRO A 58 -2.54 14.59 32.56
C PRO A 58 -2.05 13.78 33.76
N ASP A 59 -2.35 14.27 34.96
CA ASP A 59 -2.23 13.53 36.20
C ASP A 59 -3.55 12.82 36.55
N GLN A 60 -3.60 12.14 37.70
CA GLN A 60 -4.78 11.36 38.10
C GLN A 60 -6.04 12.23 38.28
N GLU A 61 -5.87 13.48 38.74
CA GLU A 61 -6.95 14.44 38.98
C GLU A 61 -7.52 15.03 37.66
N ASP A 62 -6.76 14.92 36.56
CA ASP A 62 -7.16 15.39 35.24
C ASP A 62 -7.97 14.35 34.45
N LEU A 63 -8.19 13.16 35.01
CA LEU A 63 -8.89 12.07 34.36
C LEU A 63 -10.26 11.83 34.96
N TYR A 64 -11.22 11.45 34.14
CA TYR A 64 -12.49 10.95 34.63
C TYR A 64 -12.27 9.61 35.40
N THR A 65 -13.21 9.31 36.31
CA THR A 65 -13.11 8.08 37.11
C THR A 65 -13.73 6.85 36.43
N VAL A 66 -14.60 7.07 35.45
CA VAL A 66 -15.27 6.00 34.69
C VAL A 66 -14.75 6.02 33.24
N GLY A 67 -14.39 4.85 32.77
CA GLY A 67 -13.91 4.63 31.41
C GLY A 67 -14.38 3.29 30.88
N THR A 68 -13.76 2.84 29.80
CA THR A 68 -14.12 1.61 29.09
C THR A 68 -12.94 0.65 29.04
N ILE A 69 -13.15 -0.59 29.44
CA ILE A 69 -12.25 -1.69 29.15
C ILE A 69 -12.39 -2.03 27.67
N ALA A 70 -11.31 -1.92 26.93
CA ALA A 70 -11.32 -2.15 25.50
C ALA A 70 -10.31 -3.22 25.12
N LYS A 71 -10.61 -3.93 24.04
CA LYS A 71 -9.71 -4.89 23.41
C LYS A 71 -9.01 -4.22 22.23
N ILE A 72 -7.71 -4.36 22.17
CA ILE A 72 -6.91 -3.90 21.04
C ILE A 72 -7.07 -4.92 19.90
N LEU A 73 -7.64 -4.47 18.79
CA LEU A 73 -7.84 -5.30 17.60
C LEU A 73 -6.66 -5.19 16.64
N GLN A 74 -6.12 -3.97 16.49
CA GLN A 74 -5.03 -3.73 15.56
C GLN A 74 -4.17 -2.53 16.01
N MET A 75 -2.87 -2.63 15.80
CA MET A 75 -1.93 -1.52 15.95
C MET A 75 -1.06 -1.39 14.71
N VAL A 76 -0.94 -0.19 14.18
CA VAL A 76 -0.17 0.12 12.96
C VAL A 76 0.75 1.30 13.24
N LYS A 77 2.02 1.18 12.90
CA LYS A 77 2.97 2.31 12.96
C LYS A 77 2.66 3.29 11.83
N ALA A 78 2.25 4.49 12.19
CA ALA A 78 1.88 5.55 11.25
C ALA A 78 3.06 6.48 10.85
N GLY A 79 4.29 6.17 11.27
CA GLY A 79 5.50 6.97 11.03
C GLY A 79 5.82 7.94 12.17
N GLN A 80 7.07 8.42 12.25
CA GLN A 80 7.54 9.40 13.24
C GLN A 80 7.18 9.13 14.72
N GLY A 81 7.10 7.85 15.12
CA GLY A 81 6.82 7.50 16.53
C GLY A 81 5.33 7.56 16.93
N VAL A 82 4.41 7.67 15.97
CA VAL A 82 2.96 7.62 16.19
C VAL A 82 2.45 6.19 15.92
N LEU A 83 1.64 5.67 16.84
CA LEU A 83 0.89 4.42 16.66
C LEU A 83 -0.58 4.75 16.38
N ARG A 84 -1.13 4.18 15.32
CA ARG A 84 -2.57 4.14 15.11
C ARG A 84 -3.11 2.85 15.68
N VAL A 85 -4.05 2.98 16.61
CA VAL A 85 -4.62 1.87 17.36
C VAL A 85 -6.09 1.75 17.02
N PHE A 86 -6.53 0.53 16.75
CA PHE A 86 -7.92 0.18 16.58
C PHE A 86 -8.35 -0.66 17.77
N VAL A 87 -9.37 -0.18 18.47
CA VAL A 87 -9.89 -0.81 19.69
C VAL A 87 -11.38 -1.05 19.57
N GLU A 88 -11.85 -2.06 20.30
CA GLU A 88 -13.25 -2.37 20.49
C GLU A 88 -13.56 -2.26 22.00
N GLY A 89 -14.50 -1.41 22.35
CA GLY A 89 -14.97 -1.27 23.72
C GLY A 89 -15.74 -2.50 24.17
N GLN A 90 -15.40 -3.05 25.32
CA GLN A 90 -16.02 -4.25 25.86
C GLN A 90 -17.03 -3.93 26.96
N THR A 91 -16.54 -3.38 28.07
CA THR A 91 -17.35 -3.05 29.23
C THR A 91 -16.89 -1.72 29.83
N ARG A 92 -17.79 -1.03 30.49
CA ARG A 92 -17.42 0.14 31.27
C ARG A 92 -16.98 -0.25 32.67
N ALA A 93 -16.04 0.50 33.22
CA ALA A 93 -15.53 0.26 34.53
C ALA A 93 -15.12 1.56 35.24
N ARG A 94 -15.07 1.51 36.57
CA ARG A 94 -14.62 2.62 37.42
C ARG A 94 -13.24 2.31 37.99
N ILE A 95 -12.41 3.32 38.05
CA ILE A 95 -11.09 3.24 38.67
C ILE A 95 -11.25 3.17 40.19
N SER A 96 -10.68 2.16 40.83
CA SER A 96 -10.62 2.00 42.28
C SER A 96 -9.28 2.47 42.86
N SER A 97 -8.19 2.22 42.18
CA SER A 97 -6.85 2.65 42.60
C SER A 97 -5.89 2.78 41.40
N TYR A 98 -4.86 3.59 41.58
CA TYR A 98 -3.80 3.82 40.62
C TYR A 98 -2.48 3.21 41.13
N THR A 99 -1.72 2.62 40.22
CA THR A 99 -0.37 2.09 40.51
C THR A 99 0.52 2.40 39.32
N GLU A 100 1.65 3.04 39.56
CA GLU A 100 2.64 3.30 38.50
C GLU A 100 3.78 2.27 38.60
N VAL A 101 3.99 1.48 37.55
CA VAL A 101 5.02 0.44 37.50
C VAL A 101 5.73 0.56 36.16
N ASP A 102 7.05 0.70 36.16
CA ASP A 102 7.91 0.78 34.98
C ASP A 102 7.51 1.86 33.96
N GLY A 103 7.08 3.03 34.44
CA GLY A 103 6.68 4.15 33.59
C GLY A 103 5.30 3.98 32.92
N CYS A 104 4.57 2.91 33.24
CA CYS A 104 3.20 2.68 32.83
C CYS A 104 2.26 2.85 34.05
N VAL A 105 1.18 3.60 33.84
CA VAL A 105 0.11 3.70 34.83
C VAL A 105 -0.82 2.52 34.67
N LYS A 106 -0.97 1.73 35.73
CA LYS A 106 -1.95 0.65 35.83
C LYS A 106 -3.05 1.08 36.80
N VAL A 107 -4.25 0.68 36.50
CA VAL A 107 -5.40 0.94 37.34
C VAL A 107 -6.09 -0.36 37.74
N GLU A 108 -6.47 -0.44 38.99
CA GLU A 108 -7.43 -1.44 39.42
C GLU A 108 -8.81 -0.89 39.07
N VAL A 109 -9.53 -1.61 38.22
CA VAL A 109 -10.85 -1.22 37.75
C VAL A 109 -11.90 -2.20 38.23
N GLU A 110 -13.07 -1.65 38.52
CA GLU A 110 -14.25 -2.41 38.91
C GLU A 110 -15.29 -2.28 37.79
N GLU A 111 -15.71 -3.42 37.23
CA GLU A 111 -16.73 -3.43 36.17
C GLU A 111 -18.05 -2.85 36.66
N LEU A 112 -18.61 -1.95 35.88
CA LEU A 112 -19.90 -1.33 36.14
C LEU A 112 -20.98 -1.99 35.27
N PRO A 113 -21.78 -2.91 35.83
CA PRO A 113 -22.87 -3.53 35.10
C PRO A 113 -23.96 -2.48 34.79
N TYR A 114 -24.65 -2.70 33.70
CA TYR A 114 -25.85 -1.94 33.43
C TYR A 114 -27.03 -2.46 34.25
N THR A 115 -27.90 -1.54 34.67
CA THR A 115 -29.14 -1.80 35.40
C THR A 115 -30.31 -1.17 34.63
N GLY A 116 -31.54 -1.33 35.11
CA GLY A 116 -32.68 -0.63 34.56
C GLY A 116 -33.02 -1.03 33.09
N TYR A 117 -32.81 -2.29 32.74
CA TYR A 117 -33.21 -2.77 31.43
C TYR A 117 -34.72 -2.63 31.19
N PRO A 118 -35.19 -2.45 29.93
CA PRO A 118 -36.59 -2.52 29.60
C PRO A 118 -37.22 -3.82 30.11
N GLU A 119 -38.37 -3.72 30.78
CA GLU A 119 -39.00 -4.90 31.41
C GLU A 119 -39.82 -5.72 30.41
N THR A 120 -40.20 -5.09 29.29
CA THR A 120 -41.02 -5.72 28.25
C THR A 120 -40.42 -5.46 26.86
N PRO A 121 -40.63 -6.40 25.91
CA PRO A 121 -40.19 -6.19 24.52
C PRO A 121 -40.82 -4.96 23.85
N VAL A 122 -42.01 -4.56 24.35
CA VAL A 122 -42.71 -3.37 23.84
C VAL A 122 -42.04 -2.09 24.31
N GLU A 123 -41.53 -2.07 25.53
CA GLU A 123 -40.77 -0.93 26.08
C GLU A 123 -39.43 -0.80 25.37
N GLU A 124 -38.74 -1.92 25.09
CA GLU A 124 -37.50 -1.94 24.35
C GLU A 124 -37.68 -1.40 22.93
N GLU A 125 -38.72 -1.86 22.24
CA GLU A 125 -39.05 -1.41 20.89
C GLU A 125 -39.43 0.10 20.90
N ALA A 126 -40.11 0.57 21.93
CA ALA A 126 -40.46 2.01 22.05
C ALA A 126 -39.18 2.87 22.16
N PHE A 127 -38.25 2.49 23.03
CA PHE A 127 -36.97 3.19 23.16
C PHE A 127 -36.14 3.16 21.89
N PHE A 128 -36.14 1.98 21.20
CA PHE A 128 -35.43 1.84 19.94
C PHE A 128 -35.98 2.84 18.90
N ARG A 129 -37.29 2.90 18.71
CA ARG A 129 -37.90 3.82 17.74
C ARG A 129 -37.66 5.29 18.10
N MET A 130 -37.72 5.66 19.38
CA MET A 130 -37.43 7.02 19.78
C MET A 130 -36.00 7.46 19.45
N LEU A 131 -35.03 6.55 19.61
CA LEU A 131 -33.63 6.80 19.26
C LEU A 131 -33.41 6.85 17.73
N GLU A 132 -34.08 5.97 16.98
CA GLU A 132 -34.06 5.95 15.53
C GLU A 132 -34.64 7.24 14.95
N GLU A 133 -35.85 7.65 15.40
CA GLU A 133 -36.51 8.91 15.00
C GLU A 133 -35.65 10.14 15.33
N GLY A 134 -35.05 10.17 16.53
CA GLY A 134 -34.17 11.27 16.92
C GLY A 134 -32.89 11.33 16.09
N ALA A 135 -32.32 10.18 15.71
CA ALA A 135 -31.14 10.09 14.84
C ALA A 135 -31.46 10.52 13.39
N GLU A 136 -32.64 10.14 12.89
CA GLU A 136 -33.13 10.58 11.58
C GLU A 136 -33.35 12.10 11.55
N GLU A 137 -34.04 12.65 12.54
CA GLU A 137 -34.27 14.09 12.64
C GLU A 137 -32.96 14.88 12.69
N PHE A 138 -31.98 14.39 13.47
CA PHE A 138 -30.66 15.02 13.51
C PHE A 138 -29.96 14.97 12.14
N SER A 139 -30.06 13.82 11.45
CA SER A 139 -29.46 13.62 10.12
C SER A 139 -30.08 14.54 9.05
N GLU A 140 -31.42 14.73 9.08
CA GLU A 140 -32.09 15.66 8.18
C GLU A 140 -31.61 17.10 8.31
N LYS A 141 -31.32 17.54 9.56
CA LYS A 141 -30.83 18.89 9.84
C LYS A 141 -29.32 19.07 9.63
N ASN A 142 -28.58 17.98 9.56
CA ASN A 142 -27.13 17.96 9.37
C ASN A 142 -26.73 17.09 8.14
N PRO A 143 -26.92 17.56 6.91
CA PRO A 143 -26.59 16.81 5.70
C PRO A 143 -25.10 16.45 5.68
N GLY A 144 -24.78 15.17 5.64
CA GLY A 144 -23.42 14.63 5.71
C GLY A 144 -23.12 13.84 6.99
N PHE A 145 -24.03 13.82 7.93
CA PHE A 145 -23.97 12.93 9.08
C PHE A 145 -24.65 11.59 8.72
N PHE A 146 -23.85 10.59 8.35
CA PHE A 146 -24.30 9.22 8.19
C PHE A 146 -23.11 8.29 8.46
N ALA A 147 -23.16 7.60 9.59
CA ALA A 147 -22.12 6.64 9.96
C ALA A 147 -22.59 5.22 9.59
N PRO A 148 -21.83 4.46 8.80
CA PRO A 148 -22.18 3.08 8.44
C PRO A 148 -22.39 2.17 9.65
N GLN A 149 -21.67 2.42 10.76
CA GLN A 149 -21.81 1.69 12.02
C GLN A 149 -23.15 1.92 12.68
N LEU A 150 -23.65 3.15 12.62
CA LEU A 150 -24.97 3.52 13.13
C LEU A 150 -26.07 2.80 12.36
N GLN A 151 -25.97 2.78 11.02
CA GLN A 151 -26.92 2.04 10.18
C GLN A 151 -26.91 0.54 10.51
N LYS A 152 -25.74 -0.03 10.74
CA LYS A 152 -25.62 -1.43 11.13
C LYS A 152 -26.30 -1.69 12.48
N ALA A 153 -26.13 -0.83 13.47
CA ALA A 153 -26.79 -0.96 14.79
C ALA A 153 -28.30 -0.86 14.68
N ILE A 154 -28.82 -0.02 13.79
CA ILE A 154 -30.24 0.09 13.47
C ILE A 154 -30.74 -1.21 12.82
N ASP A 155 -30.03 -1.73 11.82
CA ASP A 155 -30.42 -2.94 11.07
C ASP A 155 -30.41 -4.19 11.97
N GLU A 156 -29.45 -4.30 12.89
CA GLU A 156 -29.33 -5.41 13.84
C GLU A 156 -30.33 -5.34 15.00
N ARG A 157 -31.01 -4.21 15.19
CA ARG A 157 -31.99 -3.96 16.27
C ARG A 157 -31.44 -4.23 17.66
N ASP A 158 -30.16 -3.93 17.90
CA ASP A 158 -29.57 -3.97 19.23
C ASP A 158 -29.60 -2.60 19.90
N LEU A 159 -30.48 -2.46 20.88
CA LEU A 159 -30.70 -1.18 21.60
C LEU A 159 -29.40 -0.66 22.24
N ARG A 160 -28.55 -1.54 22.79
CA ARG A 160 -27.30 -1.13 23.44
C ARG A 160 -26.25 -0.65 22.45
N SER A 161 -26.11 -1.37 21.35
CA SER A 161 -25.22 -0.93 20.27
C SER A 161 -25.68 0.38 19.67
N LEU A 162 -26.98 0.58 19.51
CA LEU A 162 -27.54 1.83 19.01
C LEU A 162 -27.23 3.01 19.95
N VAL A 163 -27.45 2.86 21.27
CA VAL A 163 -27.12 3.90 22.27
C VAL A 163 -25.62 4.21 22.23
N SER A 164 -24.77 3.19 22.20
CA SER A 164 -23.32 3.36 22.20
C SER A 164 -22.81 4.04 20.91
N GLU A 165 -23.33 3.65 19.76
CA GLU A 165 -22.97 4.25 18.47
C GLU A 165 -23.47 5.70 18.36
N LEU A 166 -24.71 5.99 18.76
CA LEU A 166 -25.21 7.36 18.80
C LEU A 166 -24.37 8.24 19.71
N ALA A 167 -24.09 7.80 20.93
CA ALA A 167 -23.26 8.56 21.87
C ALA A 167 -21.83 8.77 21.37
N SER A 168 -21.28 7.80 20.64
CA SER A 168 -19.95 7.87 20.05
C SER A 168 -19.89 8.84 18.87
N GLN A 169 -20.81 8.72 17.92
CA GLN A 169 -20.77 9.37 16.61
C GLN A 169 -21.27 10.82 16.63
N LEU A 170 -22.25 11.11 17.46
CA LEU A 170 -22.81 12.46 17.54
C LEU A 170 -21.80 13.49 18.06
N PRO A 171 -21.83 14.74 17.56
CA PRO A 171 -20.86 15.78 17.88
C PRO A 171 -21.10 16.44 19.25
N PHE A 172 -21.43 15.64 20.28
CA PHE A 172 -21.66 16.15 21.64
C PHE A 172 -20.35 16.61 22.30
N GLU A 173 -20.47 17.55 23.23
CA GLU A 173 -19.38 17.93 24.12
C GLU A 173 -18.90 16.73 24.95
N LEU A 174 -17.59 16.69 25.23
CA LEU A 174 -16.96 15.57 25.94
C LEU A 174 -17.63 15.30 27.31
N GLY A 175 -18.01 16.35 28.01
CA GLY A 175 -18.71 16.23 29.30
C GLY A 175 -20.06 15.53 29.19
N LYS A 176 -20.87 15.85 28.17
CA LYS A 176 -22.16 15.20 27.91
C LYS A 176 -21.94 13.72 27.54
N LYS A 177 -20.92 13.42 26.70
CA LYS A 177 -20.54 12.04 26.37
C LYS A 177 -20.14 11.26 27.63
N GLN A 178 -19.37 11.88 28.52
CA GLN A 178 -18.94 11.22 29.75
C GLN A 178 -20.13 10.93 30.68
N GLN A 179 -21.05 11.83 30.82
CA GLN A 179 -22.30 11.62 31.61
C GLN A 179 -23.07 10.39 31.10
N ILE A 180 -23.22 10.25 29.78
CA ILE A 180 -23.87 9.07 29.18
C ILE A 180 -23.09 7.78 29.53
N LEU A 181 -21.75 7.80 29.51
CA LEU A 181 -20.93 6.62 29.86
C LEU A 181 -21.05 6.25 31.34
N GLU A 182 -21.18 7.26 32.23
CA GLU A 182 -21.25 7.05 33.67
C GLU A 182 -22.61 6.55 34.15
N GLU A 183 -23.69 6.86 33.42
CA GLU A 183 -25.03 6.43 33.78
C GLU A 183 -25.16 4.90 33.75
N SER A 184 -25.64 4.35 34.88
CA SER A 184 -25.76 2.91 35.05
C SER A 184 -27.10 2.35 34.64
N ASP A 185 -28.14 3.15 34.77
CA ASP A 185 -29.49 2.78 34.39
C ASP A 185 -29.70 3.05 32.89
N ILE A 186 -29.97 1.97 32.13
CA ILE A 186 -30.11 2.05 30.67
C ILE A 186 -31.28 3.00 30.28
N LYS A 187 -32.39 2.96 31.03
CA LYS A 187 -33.53 3.84 30.75
C LYS A 187 -33.17 5.32 30.95
N GLN A 188 -32.44 5.64 32.02
CA GLN A 188 -31.95 7.00 32.26
C GLN A 188 -30.89 7.40 31.23
N GLN A 189 -30.02 6.48 30.82
CA GLN A 189 -29.02 6.70 29.77
C GLN A 189 -29.70 7.07 28.43
N ILE A 190 -30.73 6.32 28.04
CA ILE A 190 -31.51 6.59 26.83
C ILE A 190 -32.23 7.96 26.93
N GLN A 191 -32.86 8.25 28.09
CA GLN A 191 -33.53 9.55 28.30
C GLN A 191 -32.53 10.70 28.21
N SER A 192 -31.36 10.57 28.81
CA SER A 192 -30.31 11.58 28.73
C SER A 192 -29.82 11.76 27.30
N LEU A 193 -29.63 10.67 26.57
CA LEU A 193 -29.22 10.71 25.18
C LEU A 193 -30.25 11.38 24.28
N LEU A 194 -31.52 11.06 24.45
CA LEU A 194 -32.65 11.69 23.74
C LEU A 194 -32.74 13.19 24.05
N ALA A 195 -32.61 13.58 25.33
CA ALA A 195 -32.63 14.99 25.72
C ALA A 195 -31.47 15.78 25.05
N ILE A 196 -30.25 15.21 25.05
CA ILE A 196 -29.09 15.83 24.39
C ILE A 196 -29.29 15.87 22.86
N LEU A 197 -29.86 14.82 22.29
CA LEU A 197 -30.13 14.76 20.85
C LEU A 197 -31.15 15.84 20.43
N THR A 198 -32.21 15.99 21.19
CA THR A 198 -33.22 17.04 20.97
C THR A 198 -32.61 18.45 21.07
N GLU A 199 -31.76 18.68 22.08
CA GLU A 199 -31.03 19.95 22.22
C GLU A 199 -30.13 20.24 21.00
N GLU A 200 -29.40 19.23 20.51
CA GLU A 200 -28.52 19.38 19.34
C GLU A 200 -29.32 19.60 18.05
N VAL A 201 -30.50 19.01 17.91
CA VAL A 201 -31.40 19.27 16.80
C VAL A 201 -31.87 20.73 16.84
N GLU A 202 -32.28 21.24 18.01
CA GLU A 202 -32.67 22.65 18.19
C GLU A 202 -31.50 23.60 17.84
N ILE A 203 -30.29 23.30 18.32
CA ILE A 203 -29.08 24.07 17.98
C ILE A 203 -28.85 24.07 16.47
N SER A 204 -29.03 22.92 15.82
CA SER A 204 -28.86 22.80 14.37
C SER A 204 -29.89 23.62 13.59
N ILE A 205 -31.14 23.66 14.06
CA ILE A 205 -32.19 24.49 13.48
C ILE A 205 -31.83 25.99 13.61
N ILE A 206 -31.44 26.45 14.83
CA ILE A 206 -31.03 27.83 15.07
C ILE A 206 -29.80 28.19 14.22
N ARG A 207 -28.81 27.29 14.10
CA ARG A 207 -27.60 27.49 13.26
C ARG A 207 -27.98 27.64 11.80
N ASN A 208 -28.90 26.82 11.28
CA ASN A 208 -29.36 26.89 9.91
C ASN A 208 -30.16 28.17 9.65
N GLU A 209 -31.01 28.59 10.60
CA GLU A 209 -31.72 29.88 10.54
C GLU A 209 -30.76 31.08 10.56
N LEU A 210 -29.72 31.02 11.40
CA LEU A 210 -28.68 32.05 11.42
C LEU A 210 -27.88 32.07 10.11
N ALA A 211 -27.56 30.91 9.55
CA ALA A 211 -26.91 30.80 8.26
C ALA A 211 -27.79 31.40 7.13
N GLU A 212 -29.11 31.16 7.17
CA GLU A 212 -30.05 31.82 6.26
C GLU A 212 -30.09 33.32 6.44
N LYS A 213 -30.10 33.78 7.71
CA LYS A 213 -30.08 35.23 8.05
C LYS A 213 -28.77 35.87 7.61
N VAL A 214 -27.64 35.16 7.77
CA VAL A 214 -26.33 35.59 7.23
C VAL A 214 -26.36 35.63 5.71
N LYS A 215 -26.96 34.64 5.04
CA LYS A 215 -27.16 34.63 3.59
C LYS A 215 -28.04 35.81 3.12
N LYS A 216 -29.11 36.11 3.84
CA LYS A 216 -29.95 37.31 3.61
C LYS A 216 -29.22 38.61 3.91
N ASN A 217 -28.27 38.63 4.86
CA ASN A 217 -27.39 39.78 5.11
C ASN A 217 -26.28 39.93 4.05
N VAL A 218 -25.88 38.81 3.39
CA VAL A 218 -24.99 38.85 2.23
C VAL A 218 -25.70 39.49 1.03
N ASP A 219 -27.02 39.28 0.87
CA ASP A 219 -27.83 40.00 -0.12
C ASP A 219 -27.97 41.52 0.25
N LYS A 220 -27.87 41.85 1.53
CA LYS A 220 -27.73 43.26 2.00
C LYS A 220 -26.36 43.83 1.64
N ASN A 221 -25.33 42.95 1.54
CA ASN A 221 -23.99 43.33 1.04
C ASN A 221 -23.94 43.63 -0.46
N GLN A 222 -24.98 43.29 -1.25
CA GLN A 222 -25.13 43.83 -2.60
C GLN A 222 -25.33 45.36 -2.62
N LYS A 223 -25.91 45.89 -1.54
CA LYS A 223 -26.00 47.35 -1.35
C LYS A 223 -24.65 47.97 -0.98
N ASP A 224 -23.87 47.25 -0.18
CA ASP A 224 -22.48 47.61 0.09
C ASP A 224 -21.59 47.44 -1.16
N TYR A 225 -21.94 46.53 -2.07
CA TYR A 225 -21.27 46.37 -3.36
C TYR A 225 -21.44 47.64 -4.24
N LEU A 226 -22.61 48.21 -4.31
CA LEU A 226 -22.86 49.49 -5.00
C LEU A 226 -22.08 50.67 -4.40
N LEU A 227 -21.97 50.71 -3.05
CA LEU A 227 -21.13 51.70 -2.38
C LEU A 227 -19.63 51.44 -2.58
N ARG A 228 -19.22 50.20 -2.77
CA ARG A 228 -17.84 49.83 -3.12
C ARG A 228 -17.54 50.07 -4.59
N GLU A 229 -18.53 50.00 -5.49
CA GLU A 229 -18.39 50.37 -6.90
C GLU A 229 -18.17 51.88 -7.02
N GLN A 230 -18.87 52.69 -6.18
CA GLN A 230 -18.58 54.12 -6.07
C GLN A 230 -17.19 54.42 -5.47
N GLN A 231 -16.74 53.60 -4.47
CA GLN A 231 -15.36 53.65 -4.01
C GLN A 231 -14.34 53.22 -5.08
N LYS A 232 -14.71 52.32 -6.01
CA LYS A 232 -13.85 51.87 -7.09
C LYS A 232 -13.64 52.94 -8.12
N VAL A 233 -14.69 53.67 -8.49
CA VAL A 233 -14.57 54.86 -9.38
C VAL A 233 -13.70 55.96 -8.73
N ILE A 234 -13.81 56.14 -7.42
CA ILE A 234 -12.93 57.08 -6.67
C ILE A 234 -11.49 56.52 -6.59
N ARG A 235 -11.29 55.21 -6.54
CA ARG A 235 -9.94 54.57 -6.56
C ARG A 235 -9.33 54.54 -7.95
N GLU A 236 -10.13 54.40 -9.01
CA GLU A 236 -9.66 54.54 -10.39
C GLU A 236 -9.20 55.98 -10.71
N GLU A 237 -9.87 57.02 -10.11
CA GLU A 237 -9.39 58.40 -10.15
C GLU A 237 -8.16 58.65 -9.26
N LEU A 238 -7.89 57.78 -8.27
CA LEU A 238 -6.73 57.86 -7.38
C LEU A 238 -5.55 56.99 -7.82
N GLY A 239 -5.61 56.29 -8.95
CA GLY A 239 -4.45 55.61 -9.59
C GLY A 239 -4.04 54.28 -8.97
N GLU A 240 -4.97 53.45 -8.46
CA GLU A 240 -4.65 52.08 -8.00
C GLU A 240 -4.41 51.13 -9.19
N GLU A 241 -3.16 51.04 -9.62
CA GLU A 241 -2.67 50.41 -10.87
C GLU A 241 -2.49 48.88 -10.84
N ASP A 242 -2.68 48.18 -9.70
CA ASP A 242 -2.13 46.82 -9.57
C ASP A 242 -2.73 45.76 -10.48
N ILE A 243 -4.05 45.67 -10.67
CA ILE A 243 -4.65 44.61 -11.51
C ILE A 243 -4.53 44.88 -12.99
N VAL A 244 -4.60 46.14 -13.39
CA VAL A 244 -4.44 46.54 -14.80
C VAL A 244 -3.00 46.28 -15.24
N SER A 245 -2.05 46.61 -14.39
CA SER A 245 -0.62 46.34 -14.61
C SER A 245 -0.32 44.83 -14.68
N GLU A 246 -0.85 43.99 -13.75
CA GLU A 246 -0.70 42.53 -13.84
C GLU A 246 -1.34 41.95 -15.10
N ALA A 247 -2.54 42.37 -15.46
CA ALA A 247 -3.21 41.90 -16.67
C ALA A 247 -2.45 42.24 -17.94
N ASP A 248 -1.83 43.44 -17.99
CA ASP A 248 -1.03 43.87 -19.13
C ASP A 248 0.31 43.09 -19.18
N GLU A 249 0.92 42.77 -18.05
CA GLU A 249 2.07 41.83 -17.99
C GLU A 249 1.70 40.42 -18.50
N TYR A 250 0.54 39.90 -18.10
CA TYR A 250 0.06 38.61 -18.62
C TYR A 250 -0.21 38.64 -20.11
N LEU A 251 -0.70 39.76 -20.68
CA LEU A 251 -0.86 39.92 -22.10
C LEU A 251 0.48 39.89 -22.83
N GLU A 252 1.49 40.58 -22.32
CA GLU A 252 2.85 40.54 -22.90
C GLU A 252 3.44 39.12 -22.85
N LYS A 253 3.30 38.44 -21.71
CA LYS A 253 3.74 37.04 -21.57
C LYS A 253 3.01 36.12 -22.56
N CYS A 254 1.69 36.33 -22.73
CA CYS A 254 0.88 35.57 -23.68
C CYS A 254 1.32 35.80 -25.15
N GLU A 255 1.72 37.01 -25.51
CA GLU A 255 2.20 37.29 -26.86
C GLU A 255 3.55 36.62 -27.16
N LYS A 256 4.46 36.66 -26.20
CA LYS A 256 5.76 35.98 -26.25
C LYS A 256 5.64 34.43 -26.18
N LEU A 257 4.52 33.92 -25.70
CA LEU A 257 4.28 32.48 -25.56
C LEU A 257 4.27 31.79 -26.92
N LYS A 258 5.01 30.71 -27.07
CA LYS A 258 5.00 29.83 -28.22
C LYS A 258 3.88 28.80 -28.08
N ALA A 259 2.67 29.19 -28.42
CA ALA A 259 1.48 28.34 -28.34
C ALA A 259 0.60 28.49 -29.60
N SER A 260 -0.36 27.57 -29.78
CA SER A 260 -1.37 27.63 -30.84
C SER A 260 -2.25 28.88 -30.70
N LYS A 261 -2.91 29.28 -31.79
CA LYS A 261 -3.83 30.40 -31.78
C LYS A 261 -4.98 30.17 -30.79
N GLU A 262 -5.53 28.97 -30.74
CA GLU A 262 -6.61 28.58 -29.83
C GLU A 262 -6.23 28.80 -28.35
N VAL A 263 -5.03 28.37 -27.95
CA VAL A 263 -4.51 28.56 -26.59
C VAL A 263 -4.35 30.05 -26.29
N LYS A 264 -3.75 30.81 -27.17
CA LYS A 264 -3.56 32.28 -27.01
C LYS A 264 -4.89 33.00 -26.87
N ASP A 265 -5.86 32.66 -27.72
CA ASP A 265 -7.19 33.28 -27.68
C ASP A 265 -7.92 32.94 -26.37
N LYS A 266 -7.79 31.73 -25.88
CA LYS A 266 -8.32 31.32 -24.55
C LYS A 266 -7.69 32.13 -23.43
N ILE A 267 -6.36 32.23 -23.39
CA ILE A 267 -5.63 32.99 -22.37
C ILE A 267 -6.06 34.48 -22.44
N LYS A 268 -6.08 35.07 -23.62
CA LYS A 268 -6.51 36.46 -23.80
C LYS A 268 -7.95 36.70 -23.33
N LYS A 269 -8.84 35.73 -23.55
CA LYS A 269 -10.23 35.80 -23.06
C LYS A 269 -10.29 35.82 -21.54
N GLU A 270 -9.52 34.94 -20.87
CA GLU A 270 -9.48 34.89 -19.42
C GLU A 270 -8.79 36.11 -18.79
N ILE A 271 -7.73 36.65 -19.44
CA ILE A 271 -7.10 37.92 -19.01
C ILE A 271 -8.10 39.08 -19.11
N LYS A 272 -8.90 39.15 -20.21
CA LYS A 272 -9.94 40.14 -20.34
C LYS A 272 -11.03 40.02 -19.27
N ARG A 273 -11.33 38.78 -18.84
CA ARG A 273 -12.26 38.50 -17.74
C ARG A 273 -11.66 38.93 -16.41
N TYR A 274 -10.39 38.57 -16.15
CA TYR A 274 -9.65 38.97 -14.96
C TYR A 274 -9.58 40.48 -14.77
N LYS A 275 -9.29 41.21 -15.84
CA LYS A 275 -9.26 42.71 -15.86
C LYS A 275 -10.58 43.36 -15.43
N LYS A 276 -11.71 42.62 -15.55
CA LYS A 276 -13.05 43.12 -15.18
C LYS A 276 -13.53 42.63 -13.82
N MET A 277 -12.76 41.79 -13.15
CA MET A 277 -13.15 41.24 -11.85
C MET A 277 -12.75 42.14 -10.70
N PRO A 278 -13.56 42.21 -9.63
CA PRO A 278 -13.16 42.88 -8.40
C PRO A 278 -11.95 42.21 -7.76
N PRO A 279 -10.96 42.96 -7.23
CA PRO A 279 -9.74 42.41 -6.64
C PRO A 279 -9.95 41.44 -5.49
N ILE A 280 -10.99 41.63 -4.72
CA ILE A 280 -11.29 40.91 -3.46
C ILE A 280 -12.12 39.63 -3.72
N ALA A 281 -12.58 39.39 -4.95
CA ALA A 281 -13.39 38.22 -5.24
C ALA A 281 -12.53 36.94 -5.25
N ALA A 282 -12.97 35.89 -4.58
CA ALA A 282 -12.31 34.56 -4.63
C ALA A 282 -12.14 34.06 -6.08
N GLU A 283 -13.07 34.40 -6.96
CA GLU A 283 -13.04 34.11 -8.40
C GLU A 283 -11.85 34.80 -9.12
N SER A 284 -11.41 35.97 -8.64
CA SER A 284 -10.24 36.67 -9.16
C SER A 284 -8.96 35.85 -8.92
N THR A 285 -8.76 35.33 -7.73
CA THR A 285 -7.62 34.46 -7.38
C THR A 285 -7.64 33.16 -8.19
N MET A 286 -8.80 32.56 -8.39
CA MET A 286 -8.94 31.35 -9.21
C MET A 286 -8.59 31.63 -10.67
N THR A 287 -9.06 32.76 -11.22
CA THR A 287 -8.76 33.14 -12.60
C THR A 287 -7.29 33.50 -12.78
N LYS A 288 -6.68 34.18 -11.82
CA LYS A 288 -5.24 34.46 -11.77
C LYS A 288 -4.42 33.17 -11.83
N ASN A 289 -4.69 32.23 -10.92
CA ASN A 289 -4.00 30.94 -10.89
C ASN A 289 -4.16 30.16 -12.20
N TYR A 290 -5.33 30.22 -12.82
CA TYR A 290 -5.58 29.61 -14.11
C TYR A 290 -4.74 30.25 -15.23
N ILE A 291 -4.68 31.59 -15.30
CA ILE A 291 -3.88 32.32 -16.29
C ILE A 291 -2.40 32.01 -16.12
N GLU A 292 -1.89 32.02 -14.88
CA GLU A 292 -0.51 31.69 -14.56
C GLU A 292 -0.18 30.26 -14.98
N THR A 293 -1.03 29.30 -14.64
CA THR A 293 -0.86 27.90 -15.07
C THR A 293 -0.80 27.78 -16.59
N MET A 294 -1.71 28.45 -17.30
CA MET A 294 -1.74 28.42 -18.77
C MET A 294 -0.50 29.07 -19.42
N LEU A 295 0.06 30.11 -18.79
CA LEU A 295 1.29 30.79 -19.24
C LEU A 295 2.55 29.97 -18.95
N GLU A 296 2.57 29.20 -17.84
CA GLU A 296 3.68 28.33 -17.46
C GLU A 296 3.78 27.06 -18.31
N MET A 297 2.68 26.65 -18.93
CA MET A 297 2.64 25.44 -19.76
C MET A 297 3.59 25.53 -20.95
N PRO A 298 4.42 24.50 -21.19
CA PRO A 298 5.38 24.48 -22.30
C PRO A 298 4.74 24.03 -23.63
N TRP A 299 3.76 24.78 -24.15
CA TRP A 299 2.92 24.39 -25.30
C TRP A 299 3.70 23.90 -26.51
N ASN A 300 4.78 24.61 -26.91
CA ASN A 300 5.60 24.27 -28.07
C ASN A 300 7.11 24.24 -27.76
N LYS A 301 7.48 24.16 -26.49
CA LYS A 301 8.89 24.07 -26.05
C LYS A 301 9.32 22.62 -26.03
N VAL A 302 10.25 22.24 -26.89
CA VAL A 302 10.77 20.86 -26.99
C VAL A 302 12.23 20.77 -26.54
N SER A 303 12.59 19.63 -25.93
CA SER A 303 13.98 19.25 -25.75
C SER A 303 14.53 18.63 -27.04
N ARG A 304 15.84 18.84 -27.29
CA ARG A 304 16.52 18.17 -28.40
C ARG A 304 16.86 16.74 -28.00
N ASP A 305 16.30 15.76 -28.72
CA ASP A 305 16.50 14.35 -28.47
C ASP A 305 17.86 13.89 -28.98
N SER A 306 18.56 13.07 -28.19
CA SER A 306 19.69 12.29 -28.67
C SER A 306 19.15 11.05 -29.39
N LYS A 307 19.70 10.76 -30.58
CA LYS A 307 19.34 9.56 -31.37
C LYS A 307 20.49 8.55 -31.46
N SER A 308 21.46 8.63 -30.55
CA SER A 308 22.59 7.70 -30.54
C SER A 308 22.27 6.48 -29.71
N LEU A 309 22.17 5.31 -30.31
CA LEU A 309 22.04 4.02 -29.62
C LEU A 309 23.31 3.67 -28.83
N GLU A 310 24.48 4.06 -29.34
CA GLU A 310 25.77 3.84 -28.65
C GLU A 310 25.78 4.55 -27.28
N LYS A 311 25.41 5.84 -27.26
CA LYS A 311 25.28 6.59 -26.00
C LYS A 311 24.22 6.02 -25.07
N ALA A 312 23.12 5.51 -25.65
CA ALA A 312 22.08 4.86 -24.86
C ALA A 312 22.62 3.60 -24.17
N MET A 313 23.38 2.80 -24.90
CA MET A 313 24.02 1.60 -24.36
C MET A 313 25.05 1.97 -23.27
N GLU A 314 25.93 2.93 -23.52
CA GLU A 314 26.92 3.40 -22.55
C GLU A 314 26.25 3.84 -21.23
N ILE A 315 25.19 4.62 -21.31
CA ILE A 315 24.46 5.11 -20.13
C ILE A 315 23.75 3.96 -19.40
N LEU A 316 23.15 3.02 -20.11
CA LEU A 316 22.53 1.85 -19.51
C LEU A 316 23.55 0.93 -18.83
N GLU A 317 24.75 0.80 -19.40
CA GLU A 317 25.85 0.03 -18.81
C GLU A 317 26.45 0.74 -17.58
N GLU A 318 26.57 2.07 -17.64
CA GLU A 318 27.08 2.88 -16.52
C GLU A 318 26.14 2.85 -15.31
N ASP A 319 24.82 2.89 -15.54
CA ASP A 319 23.81 3.00 -14.48
C ASP A 319 23.33 1.65 -13.93
N HIS A 320 23.45 0.57 -14.71
CA HIS A 320 22.87 -0.74 -14.36
C HIS A 320 23.85 -1.87 -14.64
N TYR A 321 24.09 -2.67 -13.61
CA TYR A 321 24.87 -3.91 -13.77
C TYR A 321 23.97 -5.03 -14.35
N GLY A 322 24.51 -5.86 -15.22
CA GLY A 322 23.79 -7.00 -15.80
C GLY A 322 22.64 -6.60 -16.71
N LEU A 323 21.50 -7.27 -16.59
CA LEU A 323 20.26 -7.01 -17.35
C LEU A 323 20.43 -6.98 -18.88
N LYS A 324 21.33 -7.81 -19.45
CA LYS A 324 21.69 -7.79 -20.89
C LYS A 324 20.46 -7.83 -21.80
N LYS A 325 19.60 -8.85 -21.63
CA LYS A 325 18.37 -9.02 -22.44
C LYS A 325 17.42 -7.80 -22.33
N VAL A 326 17.32 -7.21 -21.14
CA VAL A 326 16.48 -6.02 -20.91
C VAL A 326 17.05 -4.81 -21.64
N LYS A 327 18.37 -4.59 -21.56
CA LYS A 327 19.07 -3.50 -22.25
C LYS A 327 18.94 -3.63 -23.76
N GLU A 328 19.15 -4.85 -24.31
CA GLU A 328 18.97 -5.13 -25.74
C GLU A 328 17.55 -4.80 -26.21
N ARG A 329 16.51 -5.28 -25.50
CA ARG A 329 15.12 -4.97 -25.83
C ARG A 329 14.81 -3.47 -25.75
N ILE A 330 15.39 -2.76 -24.79
CA ILE A 330 15.27 -1.31 -24.70
C ILE A 330 15.91 -0.63 -25.92
N LEU A 331 17.08 -1.09 -26.35
CA LEU A 331 17.77 -0.55 -27.52
C LEU A 331 16.99 -0.83 -28.81
N ASP A 332 16.44 -2.04 -28.97
CA ASP A 332 15.57 -2.39 -30.10
C ASP A 332 14.35 -1.48 -30.15
N TYR A 333 13.70 -1.29 -29.02
CA TYR A 333 12.57 -0.36 -28.88
C TYR A 333 12.96 1.08 -29.26
N LEU A 334 14.09 1.58 -28.76
CA LEU A 334 14.60 2.91 -29.10
C LEU A 334 14.96 3.04 -30.58
N ALA A 335 15.53 1.97 -31.19
CA ALA A 335 15.84 1.95 -32.61
C ALA A 335 14.58 2.09 -33.48
N VAL A 336 13.53 1.35 -33.18
CA VAL A 336 12.23 1.45 -33.84
C VAL A 336 11.69 2.89 -33.69
N ARG A 337 11.73 3.44 -32.49
CA ARG A 337 11.27 4.81 -32.22
C ARG A 337 12.09 5.88 -32.97
N PHE A 338 13.37 5.66 -33.20
CA PHE A 338 14.19 6.61 -33.98
C PHE A 338 13.87 6.59 -35.48
N LEU A 339 13.40 5.45 -35.99
CA LEU A 339 13.01 5.26 -37.37
C LEU A 339 11.58 5.70 -37.66
N THR A 340 10.66 5.48 -36.72
CA THR A 340 9.26 5.88 -36.82
C THR A 340 9.11 7.38 -36.56
N LYS A 341 8.60 8.13 -37.57
CA LYS A 341 8.50 9.60 -37.49
C LYS A 341 7.37 10.11 -36.61
N LYS A 342 6.36 9.33 -36.24
CA LYS A 342 5.25 9.73 -35.34
C LYS A 342 4.57 8.49 -34.71
N GLY A 343 4.56 8.43 -33.43
CA GLY A 343 3.43 8.18 -32.54
C GLY A 343 2.80 6.80 -32.42
N GLU A 344 3.10 5.82 -33.23
CA GLU A 344 2.52 4.45 -33.14
C GLU A 344 3.40 3.43 -32.42
N THR A 345 4.39 3.88 -31.66
CA THR A 345 5.19 2.94 -30.87
C THR A 345 4.42 2.53 -29.60
N PRO A 346 4.31 1.24 -29.29
CA PRO A 346 3.73 0.77 -28.03
C PRO A 346 4.41 1.44 -26.85
N ILE A 347 3.72 1.50 -25.72
CA ILE A 347 4.26 2.10 -24.50
C ILE A 347 5.17 1.08 -23.82
N LEU A 348 6.36 1.49 -23.46
CA LEU A 348 7.29 0.62 -22.73
C LEU A 348 6.78 0.37 -21.31
N CYS A 349 6.49 -0.90 -20.98
CA CYS A 349 6.09 -1.31 -19.63
C CYS A 349 7.16 -2.20 -18.99
N LEU A 350 7.75 -1.70 -17.90
CA LEU A 350 8.75 -2.43 -17.12
C LEU A 350 8.05 -3.19 -15.99
N VAL A 351 8.06 -4.51 -16.04
CA VAL A 351 7.35 -5.37 -15.08
C VAL A 351 8.35 -6.22 -14.29
N GLY A 352 8.09 -6.42 -13.02
CA GLY A 352 8.90 -7.30 -12.19
C GLY A 352 8.84 -6.96 -10.71
N PRO A 353 9.51 -7.72 -9.85
CA PRO A 353 9.50 -7.52 -8.41
C PRO A 353 9.95 -6.12 -7.97
N PRO A 354 9.56 -5.68 -6.77
CA PRO A 354 10.02 -4.42 -6.22
C PRO A 354 11.55 -4.43 -6.03
N GLY A 355 12.19 -3.29 -6.29
CA GLY A 355 13.64 -3.13 -6.11
C GLY A 355 14.52 -3.66 -7.25
N THR A 356 13.96 -4.12 -8.37
CA THR A 356 14.71 -4.57 -9.56
C THR A 356 15.16 -3.43 -10.49
N GLY A 357 14.95 -2.17 -10.09
CA GLY A 357 15.49 -1.04 -10.82
C GLY A 357 14.57 -0.43 -11.89
N LYS A 358 13.28 -0.81 -11.98
CA LYS A 358 12.31 -0.31 -12.96
C LYS A 358 12.34 1.23 -13.10
N THR A 359 12.16 1.94 -12.00
CA THR A 359 12.16 3.40 -11.96
C THR A 359 13.53 4.01 -12.32
N SER A 360 14.63 3.34 -11.97
CA SER A 360 15.98 3.81 -12.31
C SER A 360 16.29 3.63 -13.79
N ILE A 361 15.86 2.52 -14.40
CA ILE A 361 15.98 2.27 -15.85
C ILE A 361 15.24 3.35 -16.63
N ALA A 362 14.01 3.69 -16.25
CA ALA A 362 13.25 4.76 -16.89
C ALA A 362 13.99 6.12 -16.84
N ARG A 363 14.66 6.42 -15.72
CA ARG A 363 15.50 7.62 -15.60
C ARG A 363 16.73 7.56 -16.50
N SER A 364 17.36 6.40 -16.60
CA SER A 364 18.52 6.21 -17.48
C SER A 364 18.15 6.32 -18.95
N ILE A 365 16.97 5.83 -19.35
CA ILE A 365 16.42 6.03 -20.69
C ILE A 365 16.22 7.54 -20.95
N ALA A 366 15.66 8.29 -20.00
CA ALA A 366 15.49 9.73 -20.16
C ALA A 366 16.84 10.46 -20.31
N ARG A 367 17.87 10.04 -19.54
CA ARG A 367 19.24 10.57 -19.65
C ARG A 367 19.83 10.21 -21.02
N ALA A 368 19.67 9.00 -21.49
CA ALA A 368 20.15 8.53 -22.78
C ALA A 368 19.53 9.30 -23.97
N LEU A 369 18.25 9.61 -23.87
CA LEU A 369 17.52 10.40 -24.86
C LEU A 369 17.75 11.91 -24.72
N ASN A 370 18.46 12.35 -23.70
CA ASN A 370 18.62 13.78 -23.32
C ASN A 370 17.26 14.48 -23.14
N LYS A 371 16.27 13.77 -22.60
CA LYS A 371 14.91 14.28 -22.32
C LYS A 371 14.76 14.67 -20.85
N LYS A 372 13.87 15.61 -20.58
CA LYS A 372 13.42 15.86 -19.21
C LYS A 372 12.62 14.68 -18.70
N TYR A 373 12.78 14.37 -17.44
CA TYR A 373 12.14 13.22 -16.78
C TYR A 373 11.14 13.70 -15.73
N VAL A 374 9.95 13.13 -15.77
CA VAL A 374 8.91 13.34 -14.77
C VAL A 374 8.37 11.97 -14.33
N ARG A 375 8.11 11.84 -13.03
CA ARG A 375 7.51 10.64 -12.44
C ARG A 375 6.13 10.96 -11.90
N ILE A 376 5.14 10.19 -12.32
CA ILE A 376 3.76 10.23 -11.82
C ILE A 376 3.49 8.90 -11.14
N SER A 377 3.26 8.91 -9.83
CA SER A 377 2.82 7.71 -9.12
C SER A 377 1.32 7.53 -9.29
N LEU A 378 0.90 6.39 -9.80
CA LEU A 378 -0.50 6.01 -9.97
C LEU A 378 -1.02 5.18 -8.79
N GLY A 379 -0.13 4.76 -7.88
CA GLY A 379 -0.51 4.05 -6.67
C GLY A 379 -1.38 4.91 -5.75
N GLY A 380 -2.64 4.47 -5.56
CA GLY A 380 -3.62 5.18 -4.73
C GLY A 380 -4.50 6.19 -5.48
N VAL A 381 -4.33 6.35 -6.79
CA VAL A 381 -5.24 7.15 -7.64
C VAL A 381 -6.56 6.39 -7.78
N ARG A 382 -7.66 7.06 -7.42
CA ARG A 382 -9.01 6.48 -7.44
C ARG A 382 -10.01 7.26 -8.30
N ASP A 383 -9.67 8.50 -8.64
CA ASP A 383 -10.54 9.42 -9.36
C ASP A 383 -9.94 9.76 -10.73
N GLU A 384 -10.75 9.68 -11.79
CA GLU A 384 -10.40 10.14 -13.13
C GLU A 384 -9.91 11.60 -13.13
N ALA A 385 -10.47 12.43 -12.26
CA ALA A 385 -10.09 13.83 -12.13
C ALA A 385 -8.63 14.03 -11.69
N GLU A 386 -8.00 13.06 -11.03
CA GLU A 386 -6.56 13.14 -10.75
C GLU A 386 -5.72 13.04 -12.04
N ILE A 387 -6.18 12.33 -13.07
CA ILE A 387 -5.48 12.20 -14.35
C ILE A 387 -5.81 13.38 -15.27
N ARG A 388 -7.10 13.71 -15.40
CA ARG A 388 -7.64 14.70 -16.36
C ARG A 388 -7.86 16.09 -15.75
N GLY A 389 -7.68 16.28 -14.45
CA GLY A 389 -7.92 17.54 -13.76
C GLY A 389 -9.39 17.76 -13.39
N HIS A 390 -9.61 18.73 -12.53
CA HIS A 390 -10.93 19.16 -12.11
C HIS A 390 -11.40 20.34 -12.97
N ARG A 391 -12.70 20.45 -13.19
CA ARG A 391 -13.24 21.63 -13.90
C ARG A 391 -12.89 22.89 -13.13
N LYS A 392 -12.35 23.89 -13.81
CA LYS A 392 -11.86 25.16 -13.22
C LYS A 392 -12.91 25.95 -12.42
N THR A 393 -14.19 25.60 -12.53
CA THR A 393 -15.30 26.25 -11.78
C THR A 393 -15.39 25.81 -10.34
N TYR A 394 -14.71 24.74 -9.94
CA TYR A 394 -14.71 24.28 -8.56
C TYR A 394 -13.64 24.99 -7.74
N VAL A 395 -13.96 25.28 -6.46
CA VAL A 395 -12.97 25.80 -5.51
C VAL A 395 -11.89 24.74 -5.27
N GLY A 396 -10.63 25.10 -5.44
CA GLY A 396 -9.52 24.15 -5.30
C GLY A 396 -9.25 23.31 -6.57
N ALA A 397 -9.88 23.63 -7.71
CA ALA A 397 -9.61 22.96 -8.97
C ALA A 397 -8.13 23.11 -9.37
N MET A 398 -7.56 22.02 -9.86
CA MET A 398 -6.16 21.95 -10.33
C MET A 398 -6.05 21.11 -11.61
N PRO A 399 -4.99 21.31 -12.40
CA PRO A 399 -4.69 20.45 -13.55
C PRO A 399 -4.53 18.99 -13.14
N GLY A 400 -4.81 18.07 -14.05
CA GLY A 400 -4.52 16.66 -13.86
C GLY A 400 -3.01 16.38 -13.79
N ARG A 401 -2.67 15.24 -13.25
CA ARG A 401 -1.26 14.82 -13.05
C ARG A 401 -0.46 14.80 -14.36
N ILE A 402 -1.12 14.52 -15.49
CA ILE A 402 -0.47 14.54 -16.82
C ILE A 402 -0.07 15.95 -17.21
N ALA A 403 -1.02 16.89 -17.16
CA ALA A 403 -0.78 18.30 -17.48
C ALA A 403 0.24 18.92 -16.50
N GLU A 404 0.10 18.65 -15.22
CA GLU A 404 1.03 19.10 -14.20
C GLU A 404 2.45 18.52 -14.42
N GLY A 405 2.56 17.26 -14.82
CA GLY A 405 3.83 16.63 -15.16
C GLY A 405 4.53 17.33 -16.35
N ILE A 406 3.76 17.74 -17.37
CA ILE A 406 4.30 18.50 -18.49
C ILE A 406 4.75 19.90 -18.05
N ARG A 407 3.99 20.55 -17.17
CA ARG A 407 4.36 21.84 -16.58
C ARG A 407 5.68 21.75 -15.83
N GLN A 408 5.82 20.75 -14.94
CA GLN A 408 7.05 20.50 -14.19
C GLN A 408 8.25 20.17 -15.08
N ALA A 409 8.05 19.44 -16.17
CA ALA A 409 9.10 19.15 -17.13
C ALA A 409 9.62 20.39 -17.84
N GLY A 410 8.76 21.41 -18.02
CA GLY A 410 9.04 22.62 -18.76
C GLY A 410 9.30 22.42 -20.27
N VAL A 411 8.92 21.26 -20.79
CA VAL A 411 8.98 20.87 -22.21
C VAL A 411 7.77 19.99 -22.55
N LYS A 412 7.28 20.04 -23.81
CA LYS A 412 6.13 19.24 -24.22
C LYS A 412 6.45 17.77 -24.53
N ASN A 413 7.74 17.42 -24.67
CA ASN A 413 8.21 16.10 -25.06
C ASN A 413 9.06 15.39 -23.97
N PRO A 414 8.66 15.39 -22.69
CA PRO A 414 9.42 14.73 -21.63
C PRO A 414 9.36 13.20 -21.76
N VAL A 415 10.19 12.52 -20.97
CA VAL A 415 9.94 11.12 -20.55
C VAL A 415 9.05 11.19 -19.31
N MET A 416 7.88 10.58 -19.41
CA MET A 416 6.91 10.53 -18.32
C MET A 416 6.77 9.10 -17.82
N LEU A 417 7.22 8.87 -16.59
CA LEU A 417 7.08 7.59 -15.93
C LEU A 417 5.75 7.50 -15.20
N LEU A 418 4.91 6.57 -15.61
CA LEU A 418 3.69 6.17 -14.92
C LEU A 418 4.03 4.99 -13.99
N ASP A 419 4.25 5.31 -12.73
CA ASP A 419 4.75 4.32 -11.77
C ASP A 419 3.59 3.63 -11.05
N GLU A 420 3.68 2.30 -10.88
CA GLU A 420 2.70 1.46 -10.22
C GLU A 420 1.31 1.44 -10.90
N VAL A 421 1.28 1.22 -12.23
CA VAL A 421 0.01 1.11 -13.00
C VAL A 421 -0.85 -0.09 -12.58
N ASP A 422 -0.26 -1.11 -11.98
CA ASP A 422 -0.93 -2.27 -11.42
C ASP A 422 -1.77 -1.96 -10.16
N LYS A 423 -1.59 -0.78 -9.58
CA LYS A 423 -2.34 -0.33 -8.39
C LYS A 423 -3.48 0.64 -8.70
N VAL A 424 -3.76 0.84 -9.96
CA VAL A 424 -4.91 1.66 -10.40
C VAL A 424 -6.17 0.86 -10.15
N SER A 425 -7.01 1.32 -9.21
CA SER A 425 -8.27 0.66 -8.89
C SER A 425 -9.39 1.07 -9.86
N SER A 426 -10.23 0.11 -10.21
CA SER A 426 -11.49 0.33 -10.92
C SER A 426 -12.62 0.46 -9.89
N ASP A 427 -12.67 1.55 -9.13
CA ASP A 427 -13.73 1.80 -8.17
C ASP A 427 -14.89 2.59 -8.80
N TYR A 428 -16.07 2.48 -8.17
CA TYR A 428 -17.38 3.03 -8.57
C TYR A 428 -17.44 4.55 -8.88
N LYS A 429 -16.37 5.32 -8.68
CA LYS A 429 -16.37 6.79 -8.80
C LYS A 429 -15.70 7.37 -10.05
N GLY A 430 -15.25 6.55 -10.97
CA GLY A 430 -14.63 6.99 -12.20
C GLY A 430 -13.71 5.94 -12.78
N ASP A 431 -13.67 5.79 -14.10
CA ASP A 431 -12.81 4.83 -14.77
C ASP A 431 -11.43 5.45 -15.05
N THR A 432 -10.57 5.42 -14.04
CA THR A 432 -9.17 5.88 -14.16
C THR A 432 -8.43 5.15 -15.29
N ALA A 433 -8.80 3.89 -15.57
CA ALA A 433 -8.21 3.10 -16.65
C ALA A 433 -8.61 3.67 -18.02
N SER A 434 -9.86 4.10 -18.19
CA SER A 434 -10.32 4.77 -19.43
C SER A 434 -9.63 6.12 -19.63
N ALA A 435 -9.40 6.89 -18.57
CA ALA A 435 -8.63 8.14 -18.66
C ALA A 435 -7.18 7.87 -19.10
N LEU A 436 -6.56 6.82 -18.58
CA LEU A 436 -5.22 6.42 -19.01
C LEU A 436 -5.20 5.89 -20.45
N LEU A 437 -6.24 5.21 -20.91
CA LEU A 437 -6.35 4.77 -22.31
C LEU A 437 -6.30 5.96 -23.27
N GLU A 438 -7.02 7.05 -23.00
CA GLU A 438 -6.97 8.25 -23.84
C GLU A 438 -5.57 8.89 -23.87
N VAL A 439 -4.89 8.92 -22.69
CA VAL A 439 -3.52 9.46 -22.60
C VAL A 439 -2.53 8.61 -23.39
N LEU A 440 -2.70 7.29 -23.36
CA LEU A 440 -1.75 6.32 -23.87
C LEU A 440 -2.05 5.87 -25.32
N ASP A 441 -3.21 6.18 -25.82
CA ASP A 441 -3.60 5.88 -27.20
C ASP A 441 -3.02 6.92 -28.16
N GLY A 442 -2.15 6.51 -29.08
CA GLY A 442 -1.47 7.39 -30.03
C GLY A 442 -2.42 8.17 -30.98
N GLU A 443 -3.62 7.64 -31.24
CA GLU A 443 -4.62 8.32 -32.07
C GLU A 443 -5.40 9.39 -31.29
N GLN A 444 -5.63 9.15 -29.98
CA GLN A 444 -6.43 10.04 -29.14
C GLN A 444 -5.58 11.09 -28.42
N ASN A 445 -4.35 10.77 -28.03
CA ASN A 445 -3.50 11.61 -27.19
C ASN A 445 -3.03 12.91 -27.87
N ILE A 446 -3.14 13.01 -29.19
CA ILE A 446 -2.87 14.27 -29.96
C ILE A 446 -3.84 15.38 -29.55
N ASN A 447 -5.05 15.00 -29.16
CA ASN A 447 -6.12 15.92 -28.79
C ASN A 447 -6.53 15.77 -27.31
N PHE A 448 -5.62 15.30 -26.45
CA PHE A 448 -5.91 15.15 -25.02
C PHE A 448 -6.40 16.47 -24.42
N ARG A 449 -7.50 16.42 -23.65
CA ARG A 449 -8.05 17.59 -22.98
C ARG A 449 -8.06 17.39 -21.47
N ASP A 450 -7.26 18.21 -20.81
CA ASP A 450 -7.36 18.37 -19.37
C ASP A 450 -8.58 19.23 -19.02
N HIS A 451 -9.38 18.80 -18.03
CA HIS A 451 -10.62 19.48 -17.64
C HIS A 451 -10.38 20.85 -17.00
N TYR A 452 -9.20 21.08 -16.42
CA TYR A 452 -8.81 22.37 -15.88
C TYR A 452 -8.39 23.32 -16.99
N LEU A 453 -7.52 22.87 -17.89
CA LEU A 453 -6.98 23.71 -18.97
C LEU A 453 -8.01 23.98 -20.08
N GLU A 454 -8.93 23.04 -20.33
CA GLU A 454 -10.01 23.12 -21.34
C GLU A 454 -9.53 23.39 -22.80
N VAL A 455 -8.28 23.17 -23.08
CA VAL A 455 -7.67 23.28 -24.41
C VAL A 455 -6.98 21.99 -24.80
N PRO A 456 -6.91 21.61 -26.08
CA PRO A 456 -6.24 20.39 -26.50
C PRO A 456 -4.73 20.50 -26.27
N MET A 457 -4.16 19.42 -25.77
CA MET A 457 -2.74 19.21 -25.56
C MET A 457 -2.26 18.03 -26.40
N ASP A 458 -1.24 18.26 -27.22
CA ASP A 458 -0.60 17.20 -27.98
C ASP A 458 0.40 16.43 -27.15
N LEU A 459 0.04 15.20 -26.75
CA LEU A 459 0.89 14.27 -25.98
C LEU A 459 1.68 13.31 -26.88
N SER A 460 1.55 13.36 -28.21
CA SER A 460 2.17 12.40 -29.13
C SER A 460 3.71 12.38 -29.09
N GLU A 461 4.34 13.47 -28.62
CA GLU A 461 5.78 13.55 -28.45
C GLU A 461 6.26 13.19 -27.04
N VAL A 462 5.34 12.96 -26.11
CA VAL A 462 5.67 12.47 -24.76
C VAL A 462 6.14 11.02 -24.86
N PHE A 463 7.21 10.69 -24.16
CA PHE A 463 7.66 9.30 -24.06
C PHE A 463 7.13 8.69 -22.76
N PHE A 464 6.04 7.96 -22.87
CA PHE A 464 5.47 7.25 -21.72
C PHE A 464 6.23 5.97 -21.43
N ILE A 465 6.57 5.77 -20.18
CA ILE A 465 7.08 4.50 -19.63
C ILE A 465 6.18 4.13 -18.47
N ALA A 466 5.70 2.91 -18.45
CA ALA A 466 4.92 2.37 -17.34
C ALA A 466 5.76 1.44 -16.47
N THR A 467 5.45 1.33 -15.19
CA THR A 467 6.00 0.28 -14.33
C THR A 467 4.87 -0.45 -13.61
N ALA A 468 5.04 -1.75 -13.46
CA ALA A 468 4.15 -2.62 -12.70
C ALA A 468 4.95 -3.65 -11.90
N ASN A 469 4.38 -4.15 -10.82
CA ASN A 469 4.93 -5.33 -10.15
C ASN A 469 4.29 -6.61 -10.67
N ASP A 470 3.00 -6.55 -11.02
CA ASP A 470 2.21 -7.64 -11.57
C ASP A 470 1.35 -7.14 -12.74
N LEU A 471 1.17 -7.99 -13.75
CA LEU A 471 0.32 -7.70 -14.91
C LEU A 471 -1.14 -8.03 -14.66
N SER A 472 -1.44 -8.94 -13.73
CA SER A 472 -2.77 -9.49 -13.51
C SER A 472 -3.84 -8.45 -13.19
N PRO A 473 -3.55 -7.36 -12.40
CA PRO A 473 -4.53 -6.33 -12.09
C PRO A 473 -4.76 -5.33 -13.24
N ILE A 474 -3.88 -5.31 -14.25
CA ILE A 474 -3.93 -4.32 -15.33
C ILE A 474 -5.01 -4.73 -16.34
N PRO A 475 -5.96 -3.83 -16.69
CA PRO A 475 -6.96 -4.11 -17.70
C PRO A 475 -6.36 -4.47 -19.06
N LYS A 476 -6.91 -5.50 -19.72
CA LYS A 476 -6.44 -5.98 -21.04
C LYS A 476 -6.28 -4.86 -22.08
N PRO A 477 -7.22 -3.90 -22.23
CA PRO A 477 -7.06 -2.82 -23.19
C PRO A 477 -5.83 -1.94 -22.99
N LEU A 478 -5.37 -1.81 -21.75
CA LEU A 478 -4.10 -1.14 -21.44
C LEU A 478 -2.89 -2.01 -21.80
N LEU A 479 -2.96 -3.31 -21.48
CA LEU A 479 -1.89 -4.26 -21.80
C LEU A 479 -1.65 -4.38 -23.31
N ASP A 480 -2.71 -4.37 -24.11
CA ASP A 480 -2.63 -4.44 -25.57
C ASP A 480 -1.86 -3.26 -26.21
N ARG A 481 -1.72 -2.15 -25.48
CA ARG A 481 -0.95 -0.96 -25.91
C ARG A 481 0.47 -0.90 -25.35
N MET A 482 0.86 -1.91 -24.56
CA MET A 482 2.13 -1.92 -23.85
C MET A 482 3.09 -2.97 -24.43
N GLU A 483 4.33 -2.56 -24.68
CA GLU A 483 5.42 -3.49 -24.87
C GLU A 483 6.01 -3.86 -23.50
N ILE A 484 5.81 -5.12 -23.12
CA ILE A 484 6.19 -5.63 -21.81
C ILE A 484 7.66 -6.08 -21.83
N ILE A 485 8.45 -5.48 -20.94
CA ILE A 485 9.82 -5.93 -20.65
C ILE A 485 9.87 -6.40 -19.19
N GLU A 486 10.07 -7.70 -19.02
CA GLU A 486 10.15 -8.30 -17.70
C GLU A 486 11.55 -8.15 -17.10
N LEU A 487 11.60 -7.61 -15.88
CA LEU A 487 12.78 -7.56 -15.03
C LEU A 487 12.70 -8.69 -14.02
N SER A 488 13.56 -9.67 -14.16
CA SER A 488 13.66 -10.79 -13.24
C SER A 488 14.43 -10.41 -11.96
N SER A 489 14.36 -11.32 -10.98
CA SER A 489 15.14 -11.24 -9.75
C SER A 489 16.64 -11.24 -10.02
N TYR A 490 17.40 -10.52 -9.18
CA TYR A 490 18.87 -10.53 -9.22
C TYR A 490 19.45 -11.76 -8.53
N THR A 491 20.56 -12.27 -9.07
CA THR A 491 21.40 -13.25 -8.38
C THR A 491 22.14 -12.59 -7.22
N GLU A 492 22.68 -13.38 -6.29
CA GLU A 492 23.52 -12.85 -5.20
C GLU A 492 24.76 -12.11 -5.73
N ASN A 493 25.35 -12.59 -6.80
CA ASN A 493 26.50 -11.96 -7.44
C ASN A 493 26.13 -10.64 -8.12
N GLU A 494 24.98 -10.58 -8.81
CA GLU A 494 24.45 -9.32 -9.35
C GLU A 494 24.17 -8.31 -8.23
N LYS A 495 23.54 -8.74 -7.12
CA LYS A 495 23.31 -7.90 -5.95
C LYS A 495 24.61 -7.37 -5.34
N PHE A 496 25.64 -8.22 -5.26
CA PHE A 496 26.96 -7.81 -4.80
C PHE A 496 27.55 -6.72 -5.68
N HIS A 497 27.58 -6.90 -6.99
CA HIS A 497 28.11 -5.89 -7.91
C HIS A 497 27.27 -4.60 -7.90
N ILE A 498 25.96 -4.70 -7.79
CA ILE A 498 25.08 -3.53 -7.63
C ILE A 498 25.40 -2.80 -6.32
N ALA A 499 25.59 -3.53 -5.23
CA ALA A 499 25.96 -2.93 -3.94
C ALA A 499 27.29 -2.20 -4.01
N GLU A 500 28.32 -2.81 -4.56
CA GLU A 500 29.68 -2.28 -4.67
C GLU A 500 29.74 -1.04 -5.58
N ASN A 501 29.15 -1.19 -6.79
CA ASN A 501 29.27 -0.15 -7.81
C ASN A 501 28.37 1.06 -7.57
N TYR A 502 27.16 0.85 -6.99
CA TYR A 502 26.13 1.88 -6.91
C TYR A 502 25.69 2.17 -5.48
N LEU A 503 25.21 1.16 -4.70
CA LEU A 503 24.52 1.40 -3.44
C LEU A 503 25.44 1.97 -2.36
N ILE A 504 26.63 1.38 -2.19
CA ILE A 504 27.60 1.81 -1.19
C ILE A 504 28.06 3.25 -1.48
N LYS A 505 28.32 3.58 -2.75
CA LYS A 505 28.71 4.93 -3.15
C LYS A 505 27.59 5.95 -2.87
N LYS A 506 26.35 5.58 -3.22
CA LYS A 506 25.16 6.40 -2.99
C LYS A 506 24.90 6.64 -1.51
N GLN A 507 24.87 5.58 -0.71
CA GLN A 507 24.56 5.66 0.72
C GLN A 507 25.68 6.36 1.50
N ARG A 508 26.95 6.18 1.12
CA ARG A 508 28.09 6.92 1.67
C ARG A 508 27.94 8.42 1.44
N LYS A 509 27.61 8.82 0.21
CA LYS A 509 27.37 10.23 -0.14
C LYS A 509 26.19 10.83 0.65
N LEU A 510 25.08 10.09 0.77
CA LEU A 510 23.89 10.53 1.51
C LEU A 510 24.17 10.68 3.02
N SER A 511 25.06 9.86 3.58
CA SER A 511 25.47 9.92 4.98
C SER A 511 26.63 10.91 5.24
N GLY A 512 27.06 11.66 4.24
CA GLY A 512 28.17 12.64 4.38
C GLY A 512 29.56 12.03 4.61
N LEU A 513 29.71 10.72 4.30
CA LEU A 513 30.94 9.99 4.56
C LEU A 513 31.84 9.93 3.32
N THR A 514 33.15 9.93 3.53
CA THR A 514 34.15 9.76 2.48
C THR A 514 34.61 8.30 2.37
N LYS A 515 35.22 7.95 1.23
CA LYS A 515 35.77 6.58 1.00
C LYS A 515 36.85 6.20 2.01
N LYS A 516 37.57 7.20 2.59
CA LYS A 516 38.62 6.96 3.59
C LYS A 516 38.06 6.69 4.97
N GLN A 517 36.87 7.22 5.27
CA GLN A 517 36.29 7.12 6.61
C GLN A 517 35.53 5.79 6.82
N VAL A 518 35.01 5.17 5.76
CA VAL A 518 34.25 3.91 5.89
C VAL A 518 34.67 2.92 4.82
N SER A 519 35.09 1.73 5.26
CA SER A 519 35.34 0.57 4.43
C SER A 519 34.35 -0.56 4.73
N ILE A 520 33.90 -1.24 3.68
CA ILE A 520 33.07 -2.45 3.75
C ILE A 520 33.71 -3.47 2.83
N SER A 521 34.09 -4.63 3.36
CA SER A 521 34.66 -5.70 2.56
C SER A 521 33.62 -6.46 1.76
N GLU A 522 34.02 -7.17 0.69
CA GLU A 522 33.17 -8.07 -0.09
C GLU A 522 32.48 -9.09 0.81
N GLU A 523 33.21 -9.70 1.75
CA GLU A 523 32.66 -10.68 2.70
C GLU A 523 31.46 -10.13 3.49
N VAL A 524 31.56 -8.88 3.92
CA VAL A 524 30.47 -8.20 4.66
C VAL A 524 29.27 -7.98 3.76
N VAL A 525 29.47 -7.53 2.52
CA VAL A 525 28.37 -7.30 1.58
C VAL A 525 27.65 -8.60 1.25
N ARG A 526 28.40 -9.69 0.99
CA ARG A 526 27.83 -11.02 0.73
C ARG A 526 27.05 -11.55 1.92
N GLU A 527 27.58 -11.35 3.15
CA GLU A 527 26.87 -11.73 4.37
C GLU A 527 25.57 -10.93 4.56
N VAL A 528 25.59 -9.64 4.27
CA VAL A 528 24.38 -8.81 4.32
C VAL A 528 23.33 -9.31 3.31
N ILE A 529 23.76 -9.65 2.08
CA ILE A 529 22.87 -10.19 1.05
C ILE A 529 22.26 -11.51 1.50
N HIS A 530 23.06 -12.40 2.05
CA HIS A 530 22.65 -13.77 2.40
C HIS A 530 21.81 -13.83 3.67
N SER A 531 22.28 -13.18 4.77
CA SER A 531 21.72 -13.39 6.10
C SER A 531 20.79 -12.26 6.57
N TYR A 532 20.83 -11.08 5.92
CA TYR A 532 20.02 -9.94 6.34
C TYR A 532 18.97 -9.48 5.31
N THR A 533 19.08 -9.91 4.04
CA THR A 533 18.16 -9.47 2.98
C THR A 533 17.73 -10.63 2.07
N ARG A 534 16.50 -11.13 2.24
CA ARG A 534 15.88 -12.06 1.27
C ARG A 534 14.86 -11.29 0.43
N GLU A 535 15.25 -10.90 -0.78
CA GLU A 535 14.41 -10.13 -1.70
C GLU A 535 14.81 -10.39 -3.16
N ALA A 536 13.87 -10.19 -4.09
CA ALA A 536 14.13 -10.29 -5.53
C ALA A 536 15.07 -9.19 -6.05
N GLY A 537 14.91 -7.97 -5.55
CA GLY A 537 15.66 -6.78 -5.92
C GLY A 537 16.75 -6.42 -4.91
N VAL A 538 17.00 -5.13 -4.76
CA VAL A 538 18.04 -4.56 -3.89
C VAL A 538 17.54 -3.45 -2.96
N ARG A 539 16.21 -3.38 -2.73
CA ARG A 539 15.62 -2.30 -1.94
C ARG A 539 15.96 -2.40 -0.45
N ASN A 540 15.84 -3.61 0.12
CA ASN A 540 16.19 -3.86 1.51
C ASN A 540 17.72 -3.83 1.67
N LEU A 541 18.48 -4.33 0.69
CA LEU A 541 19.93 -4.26 0.66
C LEU A 541 20.41 -2.80 0.71
N GLU A 542 19.81 -1.91 -0.09
CA GLU A 542 20.11 -0.49 -0.05
C GLU A 542 19.80 0.11 1.32
N ARG A 543 18.67 -0.26 1.92
CA ARG A 543 18.26 0.19 3.25
C ARG A 543 19.21 -0.29 4.34
N THR A 544 19.61 -1.56 4.29
CA THR A 544 20.55 -2.17 5.25
C THR A 544 21.95 -1.55 5.14
N ILE A 545 22.44 -1.33 3.91
CA ILE A 545 23.69 -0.61 3.68
C ILE A 545 23.57 0.82 4.24
N GLY A 546 22.44 1.50 4.05
CA GLY A 546 22.17 2.81 4.64
C GLY A 546 22.25 2.80 6.17
N GLN A 547 21.67 1.79 6.82
CA GLN A 547 21.78 1.62 8.28
C GLN A 547 23.22 1.45 8.74
N LEU A 548 24.02 0.64 8.02
CA LEU A 548 25.46 0.49 8.30
C LEU A 548 26.21 1.84 8.17
N MET A 549 25.91 2.62 7.12
CA MET A 549 26.51 3.94 6.92
C MET A 549 26.10 4.92 8.04
N HIS A 550 24.84 4.89 8.50
CA HIS A 550 24.39 5.73 9.62
C HIS A 550 25.12 5.38 10.93
N LYS A 551 25.30 4.06 11.21
CA LYS A 551 26.06 3.61 12.38
C LYS A 551 27.53 4.02 12.29
N ALA A 552 28.13 3.90 11.10
CA ALA A 552 29.49 4.36 10.86
C ALA A 552 29.61 5.90 11.01
N ALA A 553 28.67 6.66 10.48
CA ALA A 553 28.64 8.13 10.64
C ALA A 553 28.58 8.53 12.11
N ARG A 554 27.77 7.83 12.90
CA ARG A 554 27.72 8.05 14.35
C ARG A 554 29.09 7.86 15.02
N LYS A 555 29.79 6.74 14.74
CA LYS A 555 31.12 6.46 15.29
C LYS A 555 32.14 7.50 14.90
N ILE A 556 32.11 8.00 13.64
CA ILE A 556 32.96 9.08 13.16
C ILE A 556 32.69 10.37 13.94
N VAL A 557 31.45 10.73 14.22
CA VAL A 557 31.08 11.93 15.01
C VAL A 557 31.50 11.76 16.49
N GLU A 558 31.44 10.52 17.02
CA GLU A 558 31.90 10.17 18.36
C GLU A 558 33.46 10.22 18.51
N GLY A 559 34.20 10.40 17.40
CA GLY A 559 35.67 10.66 17.41
C GLY A 559 36.50 9.57 16.73
N GLU A 560 35.93 8.53 16.17
CA GLU A 560 36.67 7.56 15.35
C GLU A 560 37.11 8.23 14.04
N LYS A 561 38.35 7.97 13.59
CA LYS A 561 38.84 8.52 12.30
C LYS A 561 38.41 7.70 11.11
N GLU A 562 38.34 6.38 11.29
CA GLU A 562 37.99 5.40 10.25
C GLU A 562 37.18 4.28 10.90
N VAL A 563 36.16 3.80 10.18
CA VAL A 563 35.32 2.70 10.59
C VAL A 563 35.42 1.57 9.55
N ASP A 564 35.98 0.44 9.96
CA ASP A 564 36.04 -0.75 9.13
C ASP A 564 34.95 -1.74 9.58
N ILE A 565 33.94 -1.91 8.72
CA ILE A 565 32.80 -2.80 9.01
C ILE A 565 33.21 -4.24 8.71
N LYS A 566 33.26 -5.08 9.76
CA LYS A 566 33.63 -6.49 9.66
C LYS A 566 32.42 -7.42 9.84
N LYS A 567 32.47 -8.62 9.27
CA LYS A 567 31.41 -9.63 9.41
C LYS A 567 31.00 -9.85 10.88
N LYS A 568 31.97 -9.93 11.80
CA LYS A 568 31.70 -10.11 13.25
C LYS A 568 30.94 -8.95 13.90
N SER A 569 31.05 -7.75 13.36
CA SER A 569 30.35 -6.57 13.90
C SER A 569 28.92 -6.41 13.36
N LEU A 570 28.51 -7.19 12.35
CA LEU A 570 27.16 -7.09 11.77
C LEU A 570 26.06 -7.34 12.81
N LYS A 571 26.23 -8.34 13.67
CA LYS A 571 25.27 -8.66 14.74
C LYS A 571 25.10 -7.49 15.74
N GLU A 572 26.16 -6.76 16.02
CA GLU A 572 26.12 -5.58 16.89
C GLU A 572 25.46 -4.38 16.16
N LEU A 573 25.76 -4.21 14.87
CA LEU A 573 25.31 -3.06 14.11
C LEU A 573 23.87 -3.19 13.61
N LEU A 574 23.46 -4.39 13.19
CA LEU A 574 22.16 -4.66 12.56
C LEU A 574 21.21 -5.50 13.43
N GLY A 575 21.74 -6.10 14.52
CA GLY A 575 21.00 -7.09 15.30
C GLY A 575 21.27 -8.53 14.84
N PRO A 576 20.59 -9.52 15.43
CA PRO A 576 20.70 -10.91 14.99
C PRO A 576 20.25 -11.04 13.53
N ALA A 577 20.91 -11.94 12.80
CA ALA A 577 20.53 -12.21 11.43
C ALA A 577 19.10 -12.78 11.38
N PRO A 578 18.21 -12.17 10.60
CA PRO A 578 16.82 -12.66 10.50
C PRO A 578 16.71 -13.96 9.68
N PHE A 579 17.73 -14.28 8.92
CA PHE A 579 17.76 -15.49 8.10
C PHE A 579 19.02 -16.28 8.46
N GLU A 580 18.80 -17.43 9.07
CA GLU A 580 19.85 -18.41 9.40
C GLU A 580 19.76 -19.57 8.40
N ASP A 581 20.89 -20.26 8.15
CA ASP A 581 20.90 -21.45 7.31
C ASP A 581 20.25 -22.61 8.06
N GLU A 582 19.13 -23.09 7.56
CA GLU A 582 18.39 -24.21 8.14
C GLU A 582 19.00 -25.55 7.68
N ASP A 583 20.19 -25.89 8.13
CA ASP A 583 20.85 -27.18 7.81
C ASP A 583 20.03 -28.42 8.25
N GLU A 584 19.14 -28.27 9.23
CA GLU A 584 18.29 -29.35 9.72
C GLU A 584 17.22 -29.80 8.73
N ASN A 585 16.78 -28.92 7.82
CA ASN A 585 15.73 -29.21 6.85
C ASN A 585 16.20 -30.04 5.64
N LEU A 586 17.50 -30.36 5.53
CA LEU A 586 18.05 -31.18 4.45
C LEU A 586 18.04 -32.68 4.77
N LYS A 587 17.55 -33.09 5.93
CA LYS A 587 17.41 -34.51 6.29
C LYS A 587 16.18 -35.13 5.63
N PRO A 588 16.25 -36.43 5.24
CA PRO A 588 15.06 -37.12 4.74
C PRO A 588 13.95 -37.17 5.80
N GLN A 589 12.72 -36.84 5.39
CA GLN A 589 11.56 -36.82 6.29
C GLN A 589 10.36 -37.51 5.65
N ILE A 590 9.48 -38.10 6.46
CA ILE A 590 8.23 -38.71 6.03
C ILE A 590 7.14 -37.63 5.99
N GLY A 591 6.40 -37.58 4.90
CA GLY A 591 5.29 -36.65 4.76
C GLY A 591 5.71 -35.18 4.59
N VAL A 592 7.00 -34.87 4.51
CA VAL A 592 7.50 -33.49 4.35
C VAL A 592 8.26 -33.38 3.04
N VAL A 593 7.81 -32.46 2.17
CA VAL A 593 8.39 -32.26 0.84
C VAL A 593 8.59 -30.80 0.56
N ARG A 594 9.72 -30.44 -0.03
CA ARG A 594 10.05 -29.06 -0.38
C ARG A 594 9.58 -28.72 -1.80
N GLY A 595 8.65 -27.80 -1.87
CA GLY A 595 8.22 -27.16 -3.11
C GLY A 595 8.95 -25.85 -3.37
N LEU A 596 8.83 -25.35 -4.58
CA LEU A 596 9.35 -24.05 -5.00
C LEU A 596 8.20 -23.13 -5.39
N ALA A 597 8.16 -21.97 -4.76
CA ALA A 597 7.17 -20.93 -5.01
C ALA A 597 7.80 -19.71 -5.70
N TRP A 598 6.96 -18.94 -6.36
CA TRP A 598 7.27 -17.60 -6.82
C TRP A 598 6.28 -16.62 -6.17
N THR A 599 6.81 -15.53 -5.65
CA THR A 599 6.03 -14.46 -5.01
C THR A 599 6.39 -13.12 -5.63
N SER A 600 5.59 -12.10 -5.36
CA SER A 600 5.87 -10.73 -5.81
C SER A 600 7.19 -10.16 -5.27
N VAL A 601 7.78 -10.80 -4.25
CA VAL A 601 9.07 -10.39 -3.67
C VAL A 601 10.24 -11.28 -4.10
N GLY A 602 9.99 -12.35 -4.88
CA GLY A 602 11.01 -13.26 -5.42
C GLY A 602 10.63 -14.73 -5.29
N GLY A 603 11.59 -15.61 -5.52
CA GLY A 603 11.43 -17.04 -5.28
C GLY A 603 11.50 -17.38 -3.81
N ASP A 604 10.77 -18.42 -3.42
CA ASP A 604 10.77 -18.95 -2.07
C ASP A 604 10.64 -20.47 -2.08
N THR A 605 10.96 -21.12 -0.96
CA THR A 605 10.74 -22.55 -0.78
C THR A 605 9.57 -22.78 0.14
N LEU A 606 8.71 -23.71 -0.22
CA LEU A 606 7.54 -24.12 0.58
C LEU A 606 7.79 -25.50 1.18
N SER A 607 7.76 -25.61 2.50
CA SER A 607 7.65 -26.91 3.15
C SER A 607 6.20 -27.37 3.09
N ILE A 608 5.92 -28.49 2.47
CA ILE A 608 4.59 -29.10 2.46
C ILE A 608 4.62 -30.29 3.41
N GLU A 609 3.79 -30.22 4.43
CA GLU A 609 3.72 -31.22 5.50
C GLU A 609 2.38 -31.96 5.40
N VAL A 610 2.45 -33.27 5.41
CA VAL A 610 1.26 -34.13 5.41
C VAL A 610 1.31 -35.08 6.59
N ASN A 611 0.23 -35.12 7.33
CA ASN A 611 0.01 -36.08 8.39
C ASN A 611 -1.23 -36.93 8.07
N VAL A 612 -1.15 -38.21 8.40
CA VAL A 612 -2.24 -39.17 8.23
C VAL A 612 -2.66 -39.66 9.59
N MET A 613 -3.94 -39.65 9.86
CA MET A 613 -4.50 -40.06 11.15
C MET A 613 -5.76 -40.91 10.95
N PRO A 614 -6.13 -41.79 11.91
CA PRO A 614 -7.40 -42.50 11.85
C PRO A 614 -8.58 -41.54 11.71
N GLY A 615 -9.48 -41.77 10.77
CA GLY A 615 -10.56 -40.84 10.48
C GLY A 615 -11.67 -41.43 9.63
N LYS A 616 -12.30 -40.57 8.80
CA LYS A 616 -13.44 -40.90 7.95
C LYS A 616 -13.23 -40.55 6.47
N GLY A 617 -11.97 -40.46 6.04
CA GLY A 617 -11.61 -40.13 4.66
C GLY A 617 -11.65 -38.63 4.33
N LYS A 618 -11.55 -37.76 5.33
CA LYS A 618 -11.52 -36.30 5.12
C LYS A 618 -10.13 -35.85 4.70
N MET A 619 -10.09 -34.84 3.83
CA MET A 619 -8.88 -34.08 3.55
C MET A 619 -9.01 -32.70 4.21
N GLU A 620 -8.10 -32.40 5.12
CA GLU A 620 -8.00 -31.10 5.78
C GLU A 620 -6.84 -30.32 5.17
N LEU A 621 -7.09 -29.05 4.85
CA LEU A 621 -6.12 -28.16 4.20
C LEU A 621 -5.94 -26.90 5.05
N THR A 622 -4.71 -26.64 5.48
CA THR A 622 -4.37 -25.47 6.29
C THR A 622 -3.11 -24.76 5.75
N GLY A 623 -2.91 -23.47 6.06
CA GLY A 623 -1.77 -22.67 5.61
C GLY A 623 -2.11 -21.57 4.62
N CYS A 624 -3.32 -20.97 4.69
CA CYS A 624 -3.79 -19.87 3.83
C CYS A 624 -3.66 -20.17 2.32
N MET A 625 -4.07 -21.38 1.93
CA MET A 625 -4.09 -21.80 0.53
C MET A 625 -5.26 -21.15 -0.23
N GLY A 626 -4.99 -20.59 -1.39
CA GLY A 626 -6.00 -20.15 -2.35
C GLY A 626 -6.73 -21.30 -3.03
N ASP A 627 -7.74 -20.99 -3.82
CA ASP A 627 -8.63 -22.01 -4.39
C ASP A 627 -7.95 -22.89 -5.43
N VAL A 628 -7.04 -22.31 -6.24
CA VAL A 628 -6.25 -23.09 -7.23
C VAL A 628 -5.34 -24.10 -6.55
N MET A 629 -4.72 -23.70 -5.44
CA MET A 629 -3.82 -24.58 -4.67
C MET A 629 -4.60 -25.70 -3.95
N LYS A 630 -5.81 -25.42 -3.43
CA LYS A 630 -6.71 -26.42 -2.86
C LYS A 630 -7.16 -27.43 -3.90
N GLU A 631 -7.52 -26.97 -5.09
CA GLU A 631 -7.87 -27.84 -6.22
C GLU A 631 -6.68 -28.74 -6.60
N SER A 632 -5.48 -28.17 -6.69
CA SER A 632 -4.26 -28.91 -6.97
C SER A 632 -3.96 -30.00 -5.91
N ALA A 633 -4.23 -29.73 -4.63
CA ALA A 633 -4.13 -30.72 -3.56
C ALA A 633 -5.13 -31.88 -3.74
N GLN A 634 -6.36 -31.57 -4.15
CA GLN A 634 -7.39 -32.59 -4.43
C GLN A 634 -7.04 -33.45 -5.63
N ILE A 635 -6.46 -32.85 -6.69
CA ILE A 635 -5.93 -33.58 -7.85
C ILE A 635 -4.81 -34.50 -7.41
N GLY A 636 -3.88 -34.02 -6.60
CA GLY A 636 -2.78 -34.80 -6.03
C GLY A 636 -3.28 -36.01 -5.23
N LEU A 637 -4.25 -35.83 -4.36
CA LEU A 637 -4.88 -36.94 -3.61
C LEU A 637 -5.56 -37.93 -4.54
N SER A 638 -6.30 -37.44 -5.55
CA SER A 638 -6.99 -38.29 -6.53
C SER A 638 -6.00 -39.15 -7.32
N TYR A 639 -4.87 -38.57 -7.71
CA TYR A 639 -3.79 -39.30 -8.35
C TYR A 639 -3.18 -40.37 -7.42
N VAL A 640 -2.85 -40.03 -6.18
CA VAL A 640 -2.32 -40.99 -5.21
C VAL A 640 -3.31 -42.15 -4.97
N ARG A 641 -4.59 -41.89 -4.90
CA ARG A 641 -5.64 -42.92 -4.84
C ARG A 641 -5.58 -43.85 -6.06
N SER A 642 -5.37 -43.32 -7.25
CA SER A 642 -5.34 -44.11 -8.49
C SER A 642 -4.14 -45.06 -8.59
N ILE A 643 -3.02 -44.74 -7.91
CA ILE A 643 -1.81 -45.57 -7.89
C ILE A 643 -1.64 -46.38 -6.60
N ALA A 644 -2.56 -46.25 -5.65
CA ALA A 644 -2.46 -46.82 -4.31
C ALA A 644 -2.17 -48.33 -4.31
N GLU A 645 -2.82 -49.08 -5.16
CA GLU A 645 -2.66 -50.52 -5.27
C GLU A 645 -1.20 -50.92 -5.65
N SER A 646 -0.55 -50.14 -6.51
CA SER A 646 0.86 -50.38 -6.92
C SER A 646 1.86 -50.18 -5.77
N TYR A 647 1.45 -49.46 -4.73
CA TYR A 647 2.24 -49.23 -3.49
C TYR A 647 1.76 -50.08 -2.31
N GLY A 648 0.87 -51.07 -2.55
CA GLY A 648 0.38 -51.97 -1.50
C GLY A 648 -0.59 -51.32 -0.52
N ILE A 649 -1.19 -50.20 -0.90
CA ILE A 649 -2.18 -49.47 -0.08
C ILE A 649 -3.54 -50.06 -0.36
N ASP A 650 -4.19 -50.54 0.70
CA ASP A 650 -5.57 -51.14 0.61
C ASP A 650 -6.60 -50.09 0.14
N SER A 651 -7.52 -50.52 -0.70
CA SER A 651 -8.58 -49.68 -1.24
C SER A 651 -9.44 -48.98 -0.17
N GLY A 652 -9.62 -49.64 0.99
CA GLY A 652 -10.33 -49.08 2.16
C GLY A 652 -9.50 -48.12 3.02
N TYR A 653 -8.23 -47.92 2.70
CA TYR A 653 -7.33 -47.05 3.50
C TYR A 653 -7.85 -45.61 3.60
N PHE A 654 -8.22 -45.05 2.46
CA PHE A 654 -8.68 -43.68 2.35
C PHE A 654 -10.05 -43.40 2.98
N GLU A 655 -10.82 -44.44 3.30
CA GLU A 655 -12.09 -44.30 4.02
C GLU A 655 -11.89 -44.31 5.53
N LYS A 656 -10.76 -44.85 6.01
CA LYS A 656 -10.45 -45.05 7.43
C LYS A 656 -9.42 -44.04 7.97
N HIS A 657 -8.85 -43.20 7.09
CA HIS A 657 -7.83 -42.25 7.50
C HIS A 657 -8.16 -40.86 6.96
N ASP A 658 -8.02 -39.87 7.83
CA ASP A 658 -8.04 -38.46 7.44
C ASP A 658 -6.62 -38.01 7.09
N ILE A 659 -6.51 -37.18 6.06
CA ILE A 659 -5.24 -36.63 5.57
C ILE A 659 -5.23 -35.13 5.82
N HIS A 660 -4.29 -34.68 6.63
CA HIS A 660 -4.11 -33.25 6.88
C HIS A 660 -2.86 -32.75 6.15
N LEU A 661 -3.07 -31.86 5.18
CA LEU A 661 -1.99 -31.17 4.47
C LEU A 661 -1.86 -29.76 5.01
N HIS A 662 -0.67 -29.42 5.47
CA HIS A 662 -0.34 -28.10 6.00
C HIS A 662 0.82 -27.48 5.22
N ILE A 663 0.70 -26.18 4.92
CA ILE A 663 1.81 -25.38 4.43
C ILE A 663 2.11 -24.32 5.49
N PRO A 664 3.25 -24.41 6.21
CA PRO A 664 3.66 -23.43 7.20
C PRO A 664 3.65 -21.98 6.69
N GLU A 665 3.83 -21.01 7.60
CA GLU A 665 3.75 -19.58 7.30
C GLU A 665 2.35 -19.09 6.89
N GLY A 666 1.36 -19.39 7.71
CA GLY A 666 -0.06 -19.05 7.49
C GLY A 666 -0.38 -17.55 7.37
N ALA A 667 0.57 -16.66 7.62
CA ALA A 667 0.39 -15.22 7.45
C ALA A 667 0.49 -14.76 5.97
N VAL A 668 1.04 -15.60 5.08
CA VAL A 668 1.23 -15.28 3.65
C VAL A 668 0.24 -16.10 2.82
N PRO A 669 -0.69 -15.47 2.10
CA PRO A 669 -1.56 -16.19 1.17
C PRO A 669 -0.75 -16.88 0.08
N LYS A 670 -1.08 -18.15 -0.19
CA LYS A 670 -0.39 -18.97 -1.21
C LYS A 670 -1.42 -19.49 -2.21
N ASP A 671 -1.17 -19.27 -3.49
CA ASP A 671 -2.04 -19.80 -4.54
C ASP A 671 -1.24 -20.19 -5.78
N GLY A 672 -1.75 -21.17 -6.54
CA GLY A 672 -1.17 -21.61 -7.79
C GLY A 672 -1.05 -23.13 -7.92
N PRO A 673 -1.04 -23.67 -9.16
CA PRO A 673 -1.03 -25.10 -9.42
C PRO A 673 0.35 -25.75 -9.33
N SER A 674 1.44 -24.95 -9.25
CA SER A 674 2.83 -25.42 -9.43
C SER A 674 3.39 -26.26 -8.25
N ALA A 675 2.64 -26.40 -7.16
CA ALA A 675 2.97 -27.27 -6.03
C ALA A 675 2.32 -28.67 -6.13
N GLY A 676 1.62 -28.96 -7.21
CA GLY A 676 0.84 -30.20 -7.37
C GLY A 676 1.65 -31.48 -7.21
N ILE A 677 2.81 -31.58 -7.86
CA ILE A 677 3.69 -32.76 -7.70
C ILE A 677 4.25 -32.87 -6.29
N THR A 678 4.51 -31.74 -5.63
CA THR A 678 5.03 -31.69 -4.26
C THR A 678 4.00 -32.19 -3.27
N MET A 679 2.75 -31.73 -3.41
CA MET A 679 1.62 -32.17 -2.56
C MET A 679 1.31 -33.64 -2.76
N ALA A 680 1.27 -34.12 -4.02
CA ALA A 680 1.05 -35.53 -4.30
C ALA A 680 2.14 -36.42 -3.71
N LEU A 681 3.41 -36.02 -3.79
CA LEU A 681 4.53 -36.76 -3.21
C LEU A 681 4.46 -36.75 -1.68
N ALA A 682 4.14 -35.64 -1.06
CA ALA A 682 4.00 -35.54 0.39
C ALA A 682 2.89 -36.44 0.91
N ILE A 683 1.73 -36.49 0.23
CA ILE A 683 0.63 -37.39 0.54
C ILE A 683 1.08 -38.87 0.42
N LEU A 684 1.73 -39.22 -0.68
CA LEU A 684 2.21 -40.58 -0.91
C LEU A 684 3.24 -40.99 0.15
N SER A 685 4.21 -40.12 0.46
CA SER A 685 5.22 -40.35 1.49
C SER A 685 4.59 -40.58 2.87
N ALA A 686 3.63 -39.75 3.25
CA ALA A 686 2.94 -39.89 4.52
C ALA A 686 2.14 -41.19 4.65
N ILE A 687 1.50 -41.67 3.56
CA ILE A 687 0.73 -42.90 3.51
C ILE A 687 1.63 -44.13 3.52
N THR A 688 2.73 -44.09 2.76
CA THR A 688 3.65 -45.22 2.61
C THR A 688 4.73 -45.28 3.67
N GLU A 689 4.83 -44.23 4.50
CA GLU A 689 5.90 -44.04 5.50
C GLU A 689 7.33 -44.09 4.89
N ILE A 690 7.45 -43.83 3.60
CA ILE A 690 8.74 -43.78 2.90
C ILE A 690 9.25 -42.32 2.95
N PRO A 691 10.43 -42.08 3.50
CA PRO A 691 10.96 -40.73 3.63
C PRO A 691 11.34 -40.13 2.26
N VAL A 692 11.07 -38.83 2.10
CA VAL A 692 11.50 -38.04 0.96
C VAL A 692 12.86 -37.41 1.25
N ARG A 693 13.72 -37.35 0.25
CA ARG A 693 15.04 -36.73 0.33
C ARG A 693 14.91 -35.23 0.66
N GLY A 694 15.62 -34.76 1.70
CA GLY A 694 15.62 -33.35 2.08
C GLY A 694 16.46 -32.44 1.19
N ASP A 695 17.47 -33.01 0.46
CA ASP A 695 18.35 -32.27 -0.45
C ASP A 695 17.76 -32.07 -1.86
N ILE A 696 16.47 -32.38 -2.04
CA ILE A 696 15.72 -32.22 -3.29
C ILE A 696 14.59 -31.20 -3.11
N ALA A 697 14.37 -30.42 -4.14
CA ALA A 697 13.18 -29.59 -4.26
C ALA A 697 12.49 -29.83 -5.59
N MET A 698 11.23 -29.45 -5.70
CA MET A 698 10.47 -29.71 -6.92
C MET A 698 9.43 -28.64 -7.21
N THR A 699 9.05 -28.53 -8.46
CA THR A 699 7.95 -27.70 -8.90
C THR A 699 7.31 -28.31 -10.14
N GLY A 700 5.99 -28.31 -10.20
CA GLY A 700 5.25 -28.87 -11.34
C GLY A 700 3.75 -28.93 -11.02
N GLU A 701 2.94 -28.67 -12.02
CA GLU A 701 1.51 -28.91 -11.96
C GLU A 701 1.26 -30.39 -12.28
N ILE A 702 0.36 -31.03 -11.55
CA ILE A 702 -0.01 -32.44 -11.73
C ILE A 702 -1.37 -32.55 -12.38
N THR A 703 -1.53 -33.54 -13.28
CA THR A 703 -2.84 -33.94 -13.80
C THR A 703 -3.36 -35.17 -13.09
N LEU A 704 -4.66 -35.46 -13.21
CA LEU A 704 -5.29 -36.68 -12.67
C LEU A 704 -4.62 -37.99 -13.15
N ARG A 705 -3.89 -37.94 -14.25
CA ARG A 705 -3.15 -39.11 -14.82
C ARG A 705 -1.65 -39.10 -14.47
N GLY A 706 -1.23 -38.21 -13.56
CA GLY A 706 0.17 -38.13 -13.13
C GLY A 706 1.11 -37.41 -14.09
N LYS A 707 0.63 -36.81 -15.19
CA LYS A 707 1.51 -36.01 -16.07
C LYS A 707 1.91 -34.73 -15.38
N VAL A 708 3.18 -34.35 -15.57
CA VAL A 708 3.74 -33.11 -15.04
C VAL A 708 3.68 -32.02 -16.11
N LEU A 709 2.98 -30.92 -15.79
CA LEU A 709 2.80 -29.80 -16.70
C LEU A 709 3.79 -28.66 -16.39
N PRO A 710 4.12 -27.82 -17.41
CA PRO A 710 5.07 -26.75 -17.29
C PRO A 710 4.58 -25.64 -16.35
N ILE A 711 5.52 -24.92 -15.75
CA ILE A 711 5.26 -23.86 -14.77
C ILE A 711 5.98 -22.56 -15.16
N GLY A 712 5.53 -21.45 -14.57
CA GLY A 712 6.17 -20.14 -14.67
C GLY A 712 7.12 -19.83 -13.50
N GLY A 713 7.86 -18.71 -13.60
CA GLY A 713 8.75 -18.22 -12.54
C GLY A 713 9.93 -19.13 -12.24
N LEU A 714 10.46 -19.84 -13.25
CA LEU A 714 11.48 -20.86 -13.03
C LEU A 714 12.81 -20.28 -12.53
N LYS A 715 13.21 -19.11 -13.03
CA LYS A 715 14.45 -18.43 -12.58
C LYS A 715 14.42 -18.19 -11.06
N GLU A 716 13.36 -17.60 -10.59
CA GLU A 716 13.16 -17.27 -9.18
C GLU A 716 13.13 -18.52 -8.30
N LYS A 717 12.46 -19.57 -8.78
CA LYS A 717 12.36 -20.86 -8.09
C LYS A 717 13.73 -21.54 -7.94
N LEU A 718 14.55 -21.54 -9.00
CA LEU A 718 15.89 -22.11 -8.97
C LEU A 718 16.84 -21.29 -8.07
N LEU A 719 16.71 -19.96 -8.07
CA LEU A 719 17.45 -19.10 -7.16
C LEU A 719 17.11 -19.41 -5.70
N ALA A 720 15.81 -19.58 -5.37
CA ALA A 720 15.39 -19.96 -4.03
C ALA A 720 15.95 -21.32 -3.62
N ALA A 721 15.90 -22.31 -4.50
CA ALA A 721 16.49 -23.64 -4.24
C ALA A 721 17.98 -23.55 -3.94
N LYS A 722 18.71 -22.71 -4.68
CA LYS A 722 20.15 -22.48 -4.50
C LYS A 722 20.49 -21.84 -3.16
N ILE A 723 19.70 -20.82 -2.75
CA ILE A 723 19.89 -20.12 -1.47
C ILE A 723 19.72 -21.07 -0.27
N VAL A 724 18.75 -21.99 -0.35
CA VAL A 724 18.49 -22.98 0.72
C VAL A 724 19.47 -24.17 0.67
N GLY A 725 20.38 -24.21 -0.31
CA GLY A 725 21.40 -25.28 -0.39
C GLY A 725 20.88 -26.61 -0.94
N VAL A 726 19.75 -26.62 -1.65
CA VAL A 726 19.22 -27.81 -2.34
C VAL A 726 20.21 -28.27 -3.42
N LYS A 727 20.43 -29.57 -3.52
CA LYS A 727 21.38 -30.15 -4.50
C LYS A 727 20.73 -30.55 -5.82
N GLU A 728 19.47 -30.95 -5.78
CA GLU A 728 18.73 -31.43 -6.95
C GLU A 728 17.36 -30.79 -7.03
N VAL A 729 16.97 -30.35 -8.22
CA VAL A 729 15.65 -29.75 -8.47
C VAL A 729 14.94 -30.54 -9.57
N LEU A 730 13.73 -31.02 -9.27
CA LEU A 730 12.85 -31.64 -10.27
C LEU A 730 12.02 -30.56 -10.98
N VAL A 731 12.16 -30.53 -12.29
CA VAL A 731 11.54 -29.52 -13.16
C VAL A 731 10.76 -30.21 -14.28
N PRO A 732 9.57 -29.73 -14.67
CA PRO A 732 8.84 -30.34 -15.79
C PRO A 732 9.68 -30.36 -17.07
N ALA A 733 9.68 -31.47 -17.81
CA ALA A 733 10.47 -31.63 -19.02
C ALA A 733 10.20 -30.54 -20.07
N ARG A 734 8.96 -30.06 -20.13
CA ARG A 734 8.59 -28.99 -21.06
C ARG A 734 9.22 -27.63 -20.71
N ASN A 735 9.71 -27.43 -19.50
CA ASN A 735 10.48 -26.24 -19.09
C ASN A 735 11.97 -26.30 -19.52
N LYS A 736 12.43 -27.33 -20.21
CA LYS A 736 13.82 -27.45 -20.67
C LYS A 736 14.29 -26.23 -21.47
N ARG A 737 13.39 -25.64 -22.27
CA ARG A 737 13.71 -24.41 -23.03
C ARG A 737 13.98 -23.23 -22.10
N ASN A 738 13.12 -23.08 -21.08
CA ASN A 738 13.29 -22.01 -20.09
C ASN A 738 14.60 -22.15 -19.32
N VAL A 739 15.00 -23.37 -18.95
CA VAL A 739 16.30 -23.62 -18.29
C VAL A 739 17.46 -23.27 -19.21
N ALA A 740 17.40 -23.61 -20.50
CA ALA A 740 18.44 -23.30 -21.46
C ALA A 740 18.66 -21.79 -21.70
N GLU A 741 17.69 -20.97 -21.37
CA GLU A 741 17.75 -19.50 -21.46
C GLU A 741 18.33 -18.84 -20.21
N LEU A 742 18.52 -19.60 -19.12
CA LEU A 742 19.07 -19.08 -17.88
C LEU A 742 20.58 -18.95 -17.93
N ASP A 743 21.09 -17.96 -17.19
CA ASP A 743 22.53 -17.77 -17.04
C ASP A 743 23.16 -18.97 -16.31
N GLU A 744 24.37 -19.36 -16.74
CA GLU A 744 25.11 -20.49 -16.17
C GLU A 744 25.32 -20.37 -14.65
N GLU A 745 25.40 -19.15 -14.13
CA GLU A 745 25.53 -18.87 -12.71
C GLU A 745 24.30 -19.37 -11.90
N ILE A 746 23.11 -19.36 -12.47
CA ILE A 746 21.88 -19.81 -11.80
C ILE A 746 21.86 -21.32 -11.69
N ILE A 747 22.31 -21.98 -12.75
CA ILE A 747 22.28 -23.45 -12.91
C ILE A 747 23.45 -24.11 -12.19
N SER A 748 24.60 -23.41 -12.12
CA SER A 748 25.82 -23.98 -11.54
C SER A 748 25.61 -24.37 -10.08
N GLY A 749 25.99 -25.61 -9.74
CA GLY A 749 25.83 -26.18 -8.39
C GLY A 749 24.47 -26.82 -8.11
N LEU A 750 23.52 -26.73 -9.06
CA LEU A 750 22.21 -27.40 -8.98
C LEU A 750 22.16 -28.53 -10.02
N LYS A 751 21.80 -29.74 -9.60
CA LYS A 751 21.43 -30.80 -10.51
C LYS A 751 19.97 -30.62 -10.92
N ILE A 752 19.71 -30.26 -12.17
CA ILE A 752 18.33 -30.11 -12.69
C ILE A 752 17.95 -31.44 -13.36
N THR A 753 16.89 -32.04 -12.82
CA THR A 753 16.33 -33.29 -13.35
C THR A 753 14.99 -32.99 -13.98
N TYR A 754 14.82 -33.35 -15.23
CA TYR A 754 13.59 -33.14 -15.99
C TYR A 754 12.66 -34.33 -15.81
N VAL A 755 11.39 -34.05 -15.49
CA VAL A 755 10.37 -35.07 -15.24
C VAL A 755 9.14 -34.85 -16.12
N GLU A 756 8.60 -35.93 -16.67
CA GLU A 756 7.41 -35.95 -17.53
C GLU A 756 6.16 -36.43 -16.76
N ASP A 757 6.37 -37.34 -15.83
CA ASP A 757 5.29 -37.90 -15.03
C ASP A 757 5.68 -38.08 -13.55
N MET A 758 4.69 -38.37 -12.73
CA MET A 758 4.83 -38.47 -11.29
C MET A 758 5.64 -39.69 -10.84
N ASN A 759 5.75 -40.75 -11.67
CA ASN A 759 6.57 -41.93 -11.32
C ASN A 759 8.03 -41.54 -11.28
N GLU A 760 8.49 -40.74 -12.25
CA GLU A 760 9.87 -40.22 -12.27
C GLU A 760 10.13 -39.35 -11.03
N VAL A 761 9.16 -38.53 -10.63
CA VAL A 761 9.27 -37.72 -9.40
C VAL A 761 9.45 -38.60 -8.17
N ILE A 762 8.64 -39.66 -8.05
CA ILE A 762 8.70 -40.62 -6.93
C ILE A 762 10.05 -41.36 -6.89
N GLU A 763 10.54 -41.85 -8.07
CA GLU A 763 11.80 -42.56 -8.17
C GLU A 763 13.00 -41.70 -7.74
N HIS A 764 13.01 -40.43 -8.12
CA HIS A 764 14.07 -39.49 -7.77
C HIS A 764 14.03 -39.01 -6.32
N ALA A 765 12.87 -38.82 -5.78
CA ALA A 765 12.70 -38.13 -4.50
C ALA A 765 12.50 -39.07 -3.29
N MET A 766 11.88 -40.24 -3.48
CA MET A 766 11.68 -41.20 -2.39
C MET A 766 12.86 -42.19 -2.30
N LYS A 767 13.41 -42.31 -1.11
CA LYS A 767 14.42 -43.36 -0.85
C LYS A 767 13.68 -44.69 -0.60
N LYS A 768 13.94 -45.70 -1.48
CA LYS A 768 13.60 -47.09 -1.16
C LYS A 768 14.50 -47.62 -0.07
#